data_3fb68516cacfd884126c45752bbbb3e2
#
_entry.id   3fb68516cacfd884126c45752bbbb3e2
#
_cell.length_a   1.000
_cell.length_b   1.000
_cell.length_c   1.000
_cell.angle_alpha   90.00
_cell.angle_beta   90.00
_cell.angle_gamma   90.00
#
_symmetry.space_group_name_H-M   'P 1'
#
loop_
_entity.id
_entity.type
_entity.pdbx_description
1 polymer ?
#
loop_
_entity_poly.entity_id
_entity_poly.type
_entity_poly.pdbx_seq_one_letter_code
_entity_poly.pdbx_strand_id
1 'polypeptide(L)'
;MPFQLKEYQQRCLDELAQYLRRVVELGRADVAFSEHTGRPYLQVKALPGLPYVCLRVPTGGGKTFMAAHVVGIAAREFLRVDRCMVLWLAPTTQIVEQTLKRLRDRRDPYRQALDNAFGGCVTVMDLAAAFGMGPSALESDTVIIVSTLAAMRVENTEGRKIYEANGQLMACFEGLAGEQLARLGKVEDFDPTVPSLANLLRLHRPLVIVDEAHNVRTHLSFDTLARFNPSCILEFTATPDQDPKGDPSNVLTHVSAAELKEEYMIKLPIRLQTLPQWREAVQAAVQKQAELERLALEEEKAGAEYLRPIVLFQAQRNVEGASNITFDVLKQSLVADFGVPEDQIAVATGTVNDLADVPILARDQKIRFVITVDKLREGWDCPFAYILCSVSNLSSTTAVEQILGRVLRQPYARLKAHDELNLAYAYATSQSFVDAANQLTDALVESGFEKFEAQAMIRPAETAPLDFGPLFGLTVTETVSAAPEVAKLPDDLRAKITVQSRPEGAELAYTGPAMSAAEAEALKALMPEAEDREAVDRLYRKSRGEDASPAAMGKPFSVPAMVVRVGKQLELFEDQFREEAWSLAVCDPGLTQAEFAPKTGPVEVVDVDVDKNGHIGYHFVRELERQLSLLDVRGPKTEVKLAAWLDREIPHPDITQADASLFLRRMIENMIRGRALPLDELVANRFRLRDAARDKINHYRRAALEQAFQRMLLPECAMPVEVSPEVCFTFPHQQYPAVTWYLGPAHFNKHYYSVPAKMNDEEAACAVIIDSLPEVEYWVRNLERDRFAFWLPTPTDKFYPDFVALLKDGRYLVVEYKSERDWSNDDSKEKRAIGELWAARSSGRCLFVMPKGKDLGTISALIA
;
A
#
# COMPACT_ATOMS: atom_id res chain seq x y z
N MET A 1 -0.34 -10.76 33.81
CA MET A 1 0.94 -10.05 33.75
C MET A 1 0.63 -8.60 33.38
N PRO A 2 1.39 -7.59 33.88
CA PRO A 2 1.20 -6.22 33.41
C PRO A 2 1.45 -6.16 31.91
N PHE A 3 0.64 -5.36 31.20
CA PHE A 3 0.77 -5.17 29.76
C PHE A 3 2.10 -4.46 29.50
N GLN A 4 2.99 -5.07 28.73
CA GLN A 4 4.31 -4.50 28.43
C GLN A 4 4.28 -3.83 27.06
N LEU A 5 4.99 -2.70 26.95
CA LEU A 5 5.25 -2.07 25.66
C LEU A 5 6.05 -3.02 24.77
N LYS A 6 5.73 -3.02 23.48
CA LYS A 6 6.51 -3.68 22.44
C LYS A 6 7.79 -2.89 22.16
N GLU A 7 8.81 -3.52 21.59
CA GLU A 7 10.11 -2.88 21.38
C GLU A 7 9.99 -1.63 20.50
N TYR A 8 9.24 -1.71 19.38
CA TYR A 8 9.01 -0.53 18.53
C TYR A 8 8.25 0.59 19.26
N GLN A 9 7.30 0.25 20.14
CA GLN A 9 6.58 1.25 20.94
C GLN A 9 7.52 1.96 21.90
N GLN A 10 8.36 1.18 22.61
CA GLN A 10 9.36 1.74 23.51
C GLN A 10 10.35 2.64 22.75
N ARG A 11 10.86 2.17 21.60
CA ARG A 11 11.74 2.98 20.72
C ARG A 11 11.11 4.33 20.36
N CYS A 12 9.89 4.32 19.84
CA CYS A 12 9.19 5.56 19.45
C CYS A 12 8.98 6.51 20.65
N LEU A 13 8.67 5.97 21.82
CA LEU A 13 8.50 6.75 23.05
C LEU A 13 9.84 7.33 23.53
N ASP A 14 10.93 6.59 23.41
CA ASP A 14 12.27 7.05 23.78
C ASP A 14 12.77 8.13 22.82
N GLU A 15 12.53 8.01 21.51
CA GLU A 15 12.83 9.02 20.51
C GLU A 15 12.05 10.32 20.80
N LEU A 16 10.75 10.20 21.13
CA LEU A 16 9.95 11.36 21.53
C LEU A 16 10.50 12.01 22.82
N ALA A 17 10.86 11.22 23.82
CA ALA A 17 11.44 11.72 25.06
C ALA A 17 12.75 12.50 24.83
N GLN A 18 13.62 11.96 23.97
CA GLN A 18 14.87 12.63 23.58
C GLN A 18 14.61 13.95 22.85
N TYR A 19 13.69 13.95 21.87
CA TYR A 19 13.28 15.17 21.15
C TYR A 19 12.75 16.23 22.12
N LEU A 20 11.80 15.90 22.98
CA LEU A 20 11.18 16.82 23.92
C LEU A 20 12.21 17.41 24.91
N ARG A 21 13.13 16.59 25.40
CA ARG A 21 14.25 17.05 26.26
C ARG A 21 15.13 18.03 25.51
N ARG A 22 15.44 17.71 24.23
CA ARG A 22 16.27 18.57 23.40
C ARG A 22 15.61 19.91 23.07
N VAL A 23 14.27 19.91 22.88
CA VAL A 23 13.50 21.17 22.74
C VAL A 23 13.68 22.07 23.96
N VAL A 24 13.61 21.49 25.16
CA VAL A 24 13.81 22.28 26.41
C VAL A 24 15.24 22.84 26.53
N GLU A 25 16.24 22.04 26.18
CA GLU A 25 17.64 22.46 26.21
C GLU A 25 17.95 23.63 25.23
N LEU A 26 17.40 23.53 24.03
CA LEU A 26 17.66 24.49 22.94
C LEU A 26 16.70 25.68 22.96
N GLY A 27 15.54 25.57 23.60
CA GLY A 27 14.44 26.53 23.50
C GLY A 27 13.85 26.66 22.09
N ARG A 28 14.12 25.67 21.17
CA ARG A 28 13.77 25.72 19.77
C ARG A 28 13.36 24.32 19.26
N ALA A 29 12.07 24.16 18.96
CA ALA A 29 11.51 22.92 18.48
C ALA A 29 12.02 22.55 17.07
N ASP A 30 12.18 23.54 16.19
CA ASP A 30 12.65 23.38 14.82
C ASP A 30 14.10 22.85 14.75
N VAL A 31 14.97 23.36 15.60
CA VAL A 31 16.37 22.91 15.66
C VAL A 31 16.46 21.49 16.22
N ALA A 32 15.75 21.24 17.33
CA ALA A 32 15.72 19.93 17.96
C ALA A 32 15.19 18.84 17.00
N PHE A 33 14.16 19.16 16.23
CA PHE A 33 13.60 18.24 15.24
C PHE A 33 14.60 17.95 14.10
N SER A 34 15.22 19.00 13.56
CA SER A 34 16.19 18.85 12.48
C SER A 34 17.45 18.10 12.91
N GLU A 35 17.92 18.29 14.16
CA GLU A 35 19.02 17.50 14.74
C GLU A 35 18.66 16.04 14.89
N HIS A 36 17.42 15.74 15.31
CA HIS A 36 16.96 14.38 15.57
C HIS A 36 16.67 13.59 14.28
N THR A 37 16.01 14.25 13.29
CA THR A 37 15.50 13.57 12.10
C THR A 37 16.33 13.79 10.84
N GLY A 38 17.23 14.77 10.83
CA GLY A 38 17.91 15.25 9.62
C GLY A 38 16.98 15.96 8.63
N ARG A 39 15.73 16.25 8.98
CA ARG A 39 14.70 16.82 8.11
C ARG A 39 14.36 18.26 8.55
N PRO A 40 13.89 19.12 7.62
CA PRO A 40 13.42 20.45 7.99
C PRO A 40 12.13 20.34 8.81
N TYR A 41 12.04 21.19 9.84
CA TYR A 41 10.81 21.36 10.62
C TYR A 41 9.85 22.28 9.90
N LEU A 42 8.61 21.82 9.73
CA LEU A 42 7.55 22.56 9.07
C LEU A 42 6.73 23.29 10.14
N GLN A 43 6.81 24.61 10.14
CA GLN A 43 6.11 25.42 11.14
C GLN A 43 4.64 25.59 10.78
N VAL A 44 3.75 25.35 11.74
CA VAL A 44 2.35 25.73 11.63
C VAL A 44 2.22 27.24 11.80
N LYS A 45 1.65 27.93 10.79
CA LYS A 45 1.57 29.40 10.78
C LYS A 45 0.82 29.98 11.99
N ALA A 46 -0.27 29.31 12.41
CA ALA A 46 -1.08 29.70 13.56
C ALA A 46 -0.36 29.52 14.92
N LEU A 47 0.71 28.71 14.97
CA LEU A 47 1.40 28.30 16.19
C LEU A 47 2.93 28.37 16.03
N PRO A 48 3.50 29.57 15.81
CA PRO A 48 4.92 29.71 15.55
C PRO A 48 5.76 29.27 16.77
N GLY A 49 6.75 28.40 16.50
CA GLY A 49 7.68 27.92 17.54
C GLY A 49 7.15 26.85 18.47
N LEU A 50 5.88 26.43 18.32
CA LEU A 50 5.30 25.37 19.12
C LEU A 50 5.92 24.01 18.72
N PRO A 51 6.29 23.13 19.67
CA PRO A 51 6.61 21.73 19.39
C PRO A 51 5.38 21.01 18.84
N TYR A 52 5.44 20.63 17.57
CA TYR A 52 4.41 19.86 16.88
C TYR A 52 5.06 18.70 16.14
N VAL A 53 4.83 17.50 16.58
CA VAL A 53 5.41 16.29 15.98
C VAL A 53 4.38 15.18 15.83
N CYS A 54 4.62 14.33 14.83
CA CYS A 54 3.81 13.19 14.46
C CYS A 54 4.58 11.88 14.71
N LEU A 55 3.92 10.95 15.37
CA LEU A 55 4.33 9.56 15.43
C LEU A 55 3.51 8.78 14.40
N ARG A 56 4.16 8.36 13.32
CA ARG A 56 3.51 7.57 12.27
C ARG A 56 3.47 6.11 12.67
N VAL A 57 2.28 5.63 13.00
CA VAL A 57 2.06 4.24 13.40
C VAL A 57 0.89 3.67 12.59
N PRO A 58 1.07 2.59 11.81
CA PRO A 58 0.01 1.99 11.04
C PRO A 58 -1.16 1.49 11.90
N THR A 59 -2.29 1.23 11.28
CA THR A 59 -3.46 0.65 11.95
C THR A 59 -3.10 -0.70 12.59
N GLY A 60 -3.52 -0.89 13.84
CA GLY A 60 -3.14 -2.07 14.63
C GLY A 60 -1.88 -1.92 15.48
N GLY A 61 -1.07 -0.87 15.27
CA GLY A 61 0.18 -0.65 16.02
C GLY A 61 0.03 -0.07 17.42
N GLY A 62 -1.18 0.10 17.95
CA GLY A 62 -1.42 0.53 19.33
C GLY A 62 -1.24 2.03 19.58
N LYS A 63 -1.56 2.90 18.59
CA LYS A 63 -1.49 4.36 18.67
C LYS A 63 -2.04 4.95 19.97
N THR A 64 -3.29 4.64 20.29
CA THR A 64 -3.98 5.15 21.48
C THR A 64 -3.33 4.69 22.80
N PHE A 65 -2.72 3.49 22.83
CA PHE A 65 -1.95 3.00 23.98
C PHE A 65 -0.65 3.80 24.15
N MET A 66 0.08 4.03 23.07
CA MET A 66 1.28 4.88 23.09
C MET A 66 0.93 6.31 23.51
N ALA A 67 -0.19 6.84 23.02
CA ALA A 67 -0.66 8.18 23.39
C ALA A 67 -0.89 8.33 24.92
N ALA A 68 -1.36 7.29 25.60
CA ALA A 68 -1.48 7.31 27.06
C ALA A 68 -0.11 7.40 27.76
N HIS A 69 0.92 6.73 27.25
CA HIS A 69 2.28 6.83 27.79
C HIS A 69 2.93 8.19 27.53
N VAL A 70 2.63 8.80 26.39
CA VAL A 70 3.19 10.10 25.96
C VAL A 70 2.81 11.22 26.91
N VAL A 71 1.63 11.16 27.54
CA VAL A 71 1.23 12.19 28.54
C VAL A 71 2.25 12.31 29.66
N GLY A 72 2.67 11.18 30.26
CA GLY A 72 3.67 11.16 31.31
C GLY A 72 5.07 11.58 30.82
N ILE A 73 5.43 11.20 29.59
CA ILE A 73 6.71 11.61 29.01
C ILE A 73 6.74 13.12 28.78
N ALA A 74 5.70 13.70 28.18
CA ALA A 74 5.63 15.13 27.92
C ALA A 74 5.59 15.95 29.20
N ALA A 75 4.87 15.51 30.24
CA ALA A 75 4.86 16.16 31.55
C ALA A 75 6.25 16.22 32.17
N ARG A 76 6.99 15.12 32.13
CA ARG A 76 8.32 15.00 32.77
C ARG A 76 9.42 15.65 31.93
N GLU A 77 9.53 15.35 30.67
CA GLU A 77 10.69 15.72 29.83
C GLU A 77 10.56 17.13 29.23
N PHE A 78 9.32 17.59 28.96
CA PHE A 78 9.08 18.87 28.32
C PHE A 78 8.50 19.93 29.27
N LEU A 79 7.34 19.63 29.88
CA LEU A 79 6.69 20.60 30.76
C LEU A 79 7.40 20.74 32.11
N ARG A 80 8.08 19.69 32.57
CA ARG A 80 8.77 19.62 33.89
C ARG A 80 7.83 19.92 35.04
N VAL A 81 6.66 19.29 35.01
CA VAL A 81 5.58 19.44 36.01
C VAL A 81 5.08 18.07 36.46
N ASP A 82 4.64 18.01 37.70
CA ASP A 82 4.04 16.79 38.26
C ASP A 82 2.60 16.58 37.80
N ARG A 83 1.96 17.62 37.29
CA ARG A 83 0.55 17.60 36.82
C ARG A 83 0.39 18.51 35.62
N CYS A 84 -0.45 18.15 34.68
CA CYS A 84 -0.73 18.95 33.49
C CYS A 84 -2.20 18.82 33.03
N MET A 85 -2.59 19.75 32.19
CA MET A 85 -3.86 19.68 31.46
C MET A 85 -3.60 19.07 30.09
N VAL A 86 -4.43 18.11 29.70
CA VAL A 86 -4.38 17.40 28.43
C VAL A 86 -5.68 17.58 27.68
N LEU A 87 -5.61 17.97 26.42
CA LEU A 87 -6.72 17.96 25.49
C LEU A 87 -6.49 16.82 24.49
N TRP A 88 -7.28 15.76 24.65
CA TRP A 88 -7.21 14.58 23.79
C TRP A 88 -8.29 14.63 22.73
N LEU A 89 -7.91 14.76 21.48
CA LEU A 89 -8.80 14.93 20.34
C LEU A 89 -8.88 13.63 19.54
N ALA A 90 -10.10 13.15 19.36
CA ALA A 90 -10.42 11.98 18.55
C ALA A 90 -11.33 12.39 17.36
N PRO A 91 -11.34 11.63 16.26
CA PRO A 91 -12.06 12.01 15.04
C PRO A 91 -13.58 11.96 15.19
N THR A 92 -14.12 11.02 15.96
CA THR A 92 -15.57 10.79 16.10
C THR A 92 -16.01 10.63 17.54
N THR A 93 -17.28 10.91 17.81
CA THR A 93 -17.89 10.74 19.13
C THR A 93 -17.75 9.31 19.65
N GLN A 94 -17.86 8.31 18.79
CA GLN A 94 -17.74 6.91 19.16
C GLN A 94 -16.32 6.55 19.65
N ILE A 95 -15.29 7.09 19.01
CA ILE A 95 -13.89 6.91 19.46
C ILE A 95 -13.67 7.66 20.78
N VAL A 96 -14.29 8.85 20.96
CA VAL A 96 -14.27 9.56 22.23
C VAL A 96 -14.84 8.69 23.35
N GLU A 97 -16.02 8.09 23.17
CA GLU A 97 -16.66 7.21 24.18
C GLU A 97 -15.78 6.00 24.52
N GLN A 98 -15.16 5.36 23.53
CA GLN A 98 -14.27 4.24 23.77
C GLN A 98 -13.00 4.65 24.50
N THR A 99 -12.38 5.76 24.11
CA THR A 99 -11.21 6.31 24.78
C THR A 99 -11.53 6.64 26.23
N LEU A 100 -12.66 7.31 26.48
CA LEU A 100 -13.14 7.59 27.83
C LEU A 100 -13.35 6.33 28.65
N LYS A 101 -13.99 5.29 28.09
CA LYS A 101 -14.22 4.02 28.77
C LYS A 101 -12.90 3.38 29.22
N ARG A 102 -11.91 3.32 28.33
CA ARG A 102 -10.58 2.75 28.63
C ARG A 102 -9.80 3.61 29.64
N LEU A 103 -9.78 4.92 29.46
CA LEU A 103 -9.04 5.82 30.36
C LEU A 103 -9.69 5.96 31.74
N ARG A 104 -10.99 5.68 31.90
CA ARG A 104 -11.71 5.67 33.18
C ARG A 104 -11.60 4.34 33.91
N ASP A 105 -11.40 3.22 33.21
CA ASP A 105 -11.25 1.89 33.85
C ASP A 105 -9.83 1.72 34.38
N ARG A 106 -9.67 1.72 35.72
CA ARG A 106 -8.38 1.55 36.40
C ARG A 106 -7.70 0.20 36.13
N ARG A 107 -8.41 -0.78 35.58
CA ARG A 107 -7.86 -2.08 35.19
C ARG A 107 -7.34 -2.09 33.75
N ASP A 108 -7.76 -1.12 32.96
CA ASP A 108 -7.31 -1.03 31.57
C ASP A 108 -5.84 -0.58 31.51
N PRO A 109 -5.01 -1.18 30.65
CA PRO A 109 -3.61 -0.81 30.48
C PRO A 109 -3.39 0.68 30.13
N TYR A 110 -4.32 1.33 29.44
CA TYR A 110 -4.24 2.74 29.09
C TYR A 110 -4.31 3.63 30.33
N ARG A 111 -5.26 3.31 31.24
CA ARG A 111 -5.34 4.00 32.51
C ARG A 111 -4.14 3.71 33.41
N GLN A 112 -3.67 2.48 33.45
CA GLN A 112 -2.50 2.11 34.24
C GLN A 112 -1.24 2.88 33.80
N ALA A 113 -1.06 3.14 32.50
CA ALA A 113 0.04 3.96 32.02
C ALA A 113 0.01 5.38 32.63
N LEU A 114 -1.17 5.98 32.71
CA LEU A 114 -1.38 7.30 33.31
C LEU A 114 -1.21 7.25 34.84
N ASP A 115 -1.82 6.27 35.51
CA ASP A 115 -1.73 6.12 36.97
C ASP A 115 -0.27 5.90 37.40
N ASN A 116 0.53 5.14 36.65
CA ASN A 116 1.96 4.98 36.88
C ASN A 116 2.75 6.27 36.72
N ALA A 117 2.37 7.10 35.72
CA ALA A 117 3.07 8.35 35.46
C ALA A 117 2.77 9.43 36.53
N PHE A 118 1.56 9.44 37.07
CA PHE A 118 1.04 10.51 37.94
C PHE A 118 0.63 10.04 39.35
N GLY A 119 1.05 8.84 39.75
CA GLY A 119 0.73 8.30 41.08
C GLY A 119 -0.76 8.11 41.35
N GLY A 120 -1.55 7.88 40.29
CA GLY A 120 -3.01 7.73 40.37
C GLY A 120 -3.81 9.03 40.42
N CYS A 121 -3.13 10.18 40.45
CA CYS A 121 -3.75 11.52 40.45
C CYS A 121 -4.13 11.95 39.02
N VAL A 122 -5.13 11.30 38.46
CA VAL A 122 -5.60 11.51 37.08
C VAL A 122 -7.11 11.56 37.04
N THR A 123 -7.64 12.66 36.53
CA THR A 123 -9.07 12.87 36.28
C THR A 123 -9.34 12.92 34.77
N VAL A 124 -10.24 12.03 34.31
CA VAL A 124 -10.62 11.92 32.89
C VAL A 124 -12.05 12.37 32.69
N MET A 125 -12.21 13.39 31.86
CA MET A 125 -13.48 14.08 31.61
C MET A 125 -13.85 14.04 30.13
N ASP A 126 -15.14 13.92 29.83
CA ASP A 126 -15.69 14.36 28.56
C ASP A 126 -15.92 15.88 28.58
N LEU A 127 -16.30 16.42 27.43
CA LEU A 127 -16.55 17.86 27.30
C LEU A 127 -17.68 18.36 28.25
N ALA A 128 -18.71 17.56 28.47
CA ALA A 128 -19.83 17.91 29.32
C ALA A 128 -19.40 18.02 30.79
N ALA A 129 -18.61 17.06 31.28
CA ALA A 129 -18.06 17.09 32.64
C ALA A 129 -17.06 18.24 32.83
N ALA A 130 -16.30 18.63 31.79
CA ALA A 130 -15.32 19.70 31.84
C ALA A 130 -15.95 21.08 32.10
N PHE A 131 -17.23 21.29 31.72
CA PHE A 131 -17.97 22.51 32.05
C PHE A 131 -18.27 22.67 33.55
N GLY A 132 -18.25 21.58 34.31
CA GLY A 132 -18.42 21.58 35.77
C GLY A 132 -17.14 21.42 36.57
N MET A 133 -15.98 21.59 35.96
CA MET A 133 -14.68 21.39 36.60
C MET A 133 -14.43 22.45 37.67
N GLY A 134 -14.02 22.01 38.85
CA GLY A 134 -13.63 22.90 39.96
C GLY A 134 -12.12 23.06 40.09
N PRO A 135 -11.65 24.08 40.86
CA PRO A 135 -10.21 24.32 41.07
C PRO A 135 -9.46 23.13 41.67
N SER A 136 -10.12 22.36 42.54
CA SER A 136 -9.51 21.20 43.18
C SER A 136 -9.00 20.13 42.18
N ALA A 137 -9.73 19.91 41.10
CA ALA A 137 -9.30 18.98 40.06
C ALA A 137 -8.00 19.45 39.37
N LEU A 138 -7.86 20.77 39.15
CA LEU A 138 -6.67 21.39 38.53
C LEU A 138 -5.47 21.40 39.47
N GLU A 139 -5.71 21.45 40.76
CA GLU A 139 -4.67 21.49 41.80
C GLU A 139 -4.18 20.10 42.17
N SER A 140 -5.06 19.11 42.19
CA SER A 140 -4.75 17.75 42.66
C SER A 140 -4.38 16.76 41.57
N ASP A 141 -4.90 16.93 40.35
CA ASP A 141 -4.85 15.90 39.34
C ASP A 141 -4.25 16.38 38.00
N THR A 142 -3.72 15.44 37.24
CA THR A 142 -3.58 15.63 35.79
C THR A 142 -4.97 15.48 35.17
N VAL A 143 -5.46 16.53 34.53
CA VAL A 143 -6.79 16.58 33.93
C VAL A 143 -6.72 16.28 32.46
N ILE A 144 -7.42 15.23 32.03
CA ILE A 144 -7.50 14.81 30.62
C ILE A 144 -8.94 15.04 30.14
N ILE A 145 -9.11 15.98 29.18
CA ILE A 145 -10.37 16.25 28.52
C ILE A 145 -10.36 15.55 27.16
N VAL A 146 -11.27 14.60 26.95
CA VAL A 146 -11.41 13.87 25.70
C VAL A 146 -12.60 14.42 24.91
N SER A 147 -12.36 14.84 23.68
CA SER A 147 -13.38 15.46 22.83
C SER A 147 -13.11 15.19 21.35
N THR A 148 -14.05 15.59 20.49
CA THR A 148 -13.79 15.69 19.05
C THR A 148 -13.31 17.10 18.72
N LEU A 149 -12.48 17.25 17.71
CA LEU A 149 -12.12 18.58 17.22
C LEU A 149 -13.33 19.35 16.66
N ALA A 150 -14.30 18.63 16.07
CA ALA A 150 -15.53 19.23 15.58
C ALA A 150 -16.31 19.97 16.67
N ALA A 151 -16.28 19.45 17.90
CA ALA A 151 -16.92 20.12 19.06
C ALA A 151 -16.19 21.40 19.48
N MET A 152 -14.92 21.53 19.14
CA MET A 152 -14.06 22.69 19.44
C MET A 152 -14.04 23.73 18.31
N ARG A 153 -14.34 23.32 17.08
CA ARG A 153 -14.34 24.20 15.88
C ARG A 153 -15.47 25.20 15.93
N VAL A 154 -15.18 26.45 15.63
CA VAL A 154 -16.18 27.47 15.29
C VAL A 154 -15.58 28.44 14.27
N GLU A 155 -16.37 28.73 13.24
CA GLU A 155 -16.16 29.89 12.38
C GLU A 155 -16.54 31.18 13.13
N ASN A 156 -17.58 31.11 13.96
CA ASN A 156 -18.03 32.16 14.85
C ASN A 156 -18.11 31.62 16.28
N THR A 157 -17.55 32.34 17.26
CA THR A 157 -17.53 31.96 18.68
C THR A 157 -18.89 32.17 19.37
N GLU A 158 -19.78 32.97 18.79
CA GLU A 158 -21.12 33.18 19.32
C GLU A 158 -21.99 31.91 19.26
N GLY A 159 -22.70 31.60 20.37
CA GLY A 159 -23.61 30.43 20.45
C GLY A 159 -22.89 29.10 20.68
N ARG A 160 -21.59 29.05 20.96
CA ARG A 160 -20.87 27.83 21.33
C ARG A 160 -20.48 27.82 22.79
N LYS A 161 -21.01 26.83 23.53
CA LYS A 161 -20.84 26.69 25.00
C LYS A 161 -19.37 26.72 25.46
N ILE A 162 -18.44 26.24 24.67
CA ILE A 162 -17.01 26.22 25.05
C ILE A 162 -16.42 27.65 25.20
N TYR A 163 -16.95 28.62 24.45
CA TYR A 163 -16.52 30.02 24.47
C TYR A 163 -17.42 30.93 25.33
N GLU A 164 -18.58 30.45 25.76
CA GLU A 164 -19.53 31.19 26.56
C GLU A 164 -19.11 31.21 28.03
N ALA A 165 -19.55 32.27 28.74
CA ALA A 165 -19.37 32.38 30.19
C ALA A 165 -20.04 31.19 30.88
N ASN A 166 -19.33 30.56 31.80
CA ASN A 166 -19.84 29.48 32.61
C ASN A 166 -19.59 29.77 34.08
N GLY A 167 -20.70 29.96 34.83
CA GLY A 167 -20.64 30.27 36.25
C GLY A 167 -19.97 29.20 37.11
N GLN A 168 -19.98 27.94 36.71
CA GLN A 168 -19.31 26.84 37.42
C GLN A 168 -17.78 26.92 37.31
N LEU A 169 -17.28 27.54 36.24
CA LEU A 169 -15.82 27.73 36.03
C LEU A 169 -15.28 29.00 36.71
N MET A 170 -16.16 29.90 37.23
CA MET A 170 -15.70 31.18 37.81
C MET A 170 -14.66 30.99 38.90
N ALA A 171 -14.79 29.99 39.74
CA ALA A 171 -13.84 29.72 40.82
C ALA A 171 -12.42 29.36 40.28
N CYS A 172 -12.29 28.84 39.07
CA CYS A 172 -11.00 28.54 38.43
C CYS A 172 -10.26 29.81 37.96
N PHE A 173 -10.95 30.96 37.92
CA PHE A 173 -10.38 32.24 37.50
C PHE A 173 -10.18 33.19 38.68
N GLU A 174 -10.55 32.84 39.92
CA GLU A 174 -10.33 33.63 41.11
C GLU A 174 -8.85 33.70 41.46
N GLY A 175 -8.39 34.91 41.84
CA GLY A 175 -7.02 35.10 42.28
C GLY A 175 -5.94 35.13 41.17
N LEU A 176 -6.34 35.09 39.89
CA LEU A 176 -5.40 35.22 38.78
C LEU A 176 -4.70 36.60 38.78
N ALA A 177 -3.38 36.63 38.69
CA ALA A 177 -2.59 37.86 38.66
C ALA A 177 -1.40 37.75 37.71
N GLY A 178 -0.92 38.91 37.24
CA GLY A 178 0.37 39.06 36.57
C GLY A 178 0.51 38.15 35.32
N GLU A 179 1.41 37.18 35.39
CA GLU A 179 1.77 36.31 34.30
C GLU A 179 0.62 35.40 33.84
N GLN A 180 -0.26 34.99 34.73
CA GLN A 180 -1.44 34.17 34.42
C GLN A 180 -2.44 34.95 33.57
N LEU A 181 -2.70 36.22 33.90
CA LEU A 181 -3.54 37.12 33.11
C LEU A 181 -2.89 37.42 31.74
N ALA A 182 -1.55 37.55 31.70
CA ALA A 182 -0.81 37.74 30.45
C ALA A 182 -0.93 36.55 29.49
N ARG A 183 -1.08 35.32 30.00
CA ARG A 183 -1.32 34.10 29.16
C ARG A 183 -2.67 34.12 28.45
N LEU A 184 -3.68 34.79 29.02
CA LEU A 184 -4.97 34.91 28.37
C LEU A 184 -4.90 35.78 27.10
N GLY A 185 -4.08 36.85 27.10
CA GLY A 185 -3.80 37.69 25.92
C GLY A 185 -5.05 38.29 25.26
N LYS A 186 -4.85 39.09 24.24
CA LYS A 186 -5.93 39.55 23.38
C LYS A 186 -6.02 38.60 22.16
N VAL A 187 -7.16 37.97 21.98
CA VAL A 187 -7.50 37.23 20.76
C VAL A 187 -8.59 38.04 20.06
N GLU A 188 -8.48 38.28 18.78
CA GLU A 188 -9.36 39.18 18.04
C GLU A 188 -10.85 38.85 18.16
N ASP A 189 -11.23 37.58 18.40
CA ASP A 189 -12.60 37.11 18.34
C ASP A 189 -13.24 36.69 19.68
N PHE A 190 -12.55 36.84 20.86
CA PHE A 190 -13.21 36.53 22.12
C PHE A 190 -12.58 37.24 23.33
N ASP A 191 -13.43 37.54 24.32
CA ASP A 191 -13.02 38.28 25.53
C ASP A 191 -12.22 37.35 26.47
N PRO A 192 -10.94 37.64 26.75
CA PRO A 192 -10.09 36.85 27.62
C PRO A 192 -10.52 36.87 29.09
N THR A 193 -11.40 37.78 29.50
CA THR A 193 -11.89 37.94 30.88
C THR A 193 -13.10 37.02 31.18
N VAL A 194 -13.69 36.42 30.16
CA VAL A 194 -14.86 35.53 30.31
C VAL A 194 -14.44 34.20 30.91
N PRO A 195 -15.05 33.75 32.04
CA PRO A 195 -14.77 32.44 32.63
C PRO A 195 -15.37 31.31 31.76
N SER A 196 -14.75 31.04 30.62
CA SER A 196 -15.15 30.01 29.67
C SER A 196 -14.18 28.84 29.70
N LEU A 197 -14.63 27.67 29.18
CA LEU A 197 -13.75 26.50 29.07
C LEU A 197 -12.57 26.75 28.11
N ALA A 198 -12.80 27.51 27.03
CA ALA A 198 -11.73 27.89 26.09
C ALA A 198 -10.66 28.72 26.77
N ASN A 199 -11.05 29.71 27.62
CA ASN A 199 -10.09 30.50 28.38
C ASN A 199 -9.37 29.68 29.46
N LEU A 200 -10.05 28.72 30.07
CA LEU A 200 -9.45 27.81 31.04
C LEU A 200 -8.37 26.93 30.37
N LEU A 201 -8.65 26.37 29.19
CA LEU A 201 -7.66 25.66 28.38
C LEU A 201 -6.47 26.56 28.06
N ARG A 202 -6.74 27.78 27.58
CA ARG A 202 -5.70 28.76 27.25
C ARG A 202 -4.80 29.12 28.44
N LEU A 203 -5.39 29.26 29.60
CA LEU A 203 -4.66 29.58 30.86
C LEU A 203 -3.71 28.45 31.24
N HIS A 204 -4.14 27.22 31.15
CA HIS A 204 -3.39 26.04 31.57
C HIS A 204 -2.50 25.45 30.44
N ARG A 205 -2.55 26.00 29.22
CA ARG A 205 -1.70 25.62 28.07
C ARG A 205 -1.66 24.10 27.89
N PRO A 206 -2.75 23.47 27.45
CA PRO A 206 -2.87 22.03 27.43
C PRO A 206 -1.80 21.37 26.53
N LEU A 207 -1.35 20.19 26.95
CA LEU A 207 -0.78 19.22 26.04
C LEU A 207 -1.89 18.71 25.11
N VAL A 208 -1.73 18.87 23.81
CA VAL A 208 -2.73 18.39 22.83
C VAL A 208 -2.27 17.06 22.24
N ILE A 209 -3.11 16.05 22.37
CA ILE A 209 -2.97 14.77 21.68
C ILE A 209 -4.01 14.71 20.58
N VAL A 210 -3.57 14.41 19.36
CA VAL A 210 -4.46 14.22 18.20
C VAL A 210 -4.36 12.77 17.75
N ASP A 211 -5.40 11.99 18.02
CA ASP A 211 -5.48 10.60 17.62
C ASP A 211 -6.23 10.48 16.28
N GLU A 212 -5.69 9.71 15.31
CA GLU A 212 -6.20 9.55 13.94
C GLU A 212 -6.39 10.90 13.21
N ALA A 213 -5.34 11.69 13.17
CA ALA A 213 -5.35 13.09 12.72
C ALA A 213 -5.77 13.32 11.26
N HIS A 214 -5.69 12.32 10.39
CA HIS A 214 -6.00 12.44 8.96
C HIS A 214 -7.44 12.91 8.68
N ASN A 215 -8.38 12.66 9.60
CA ASN A 215 -9.77 13.14 9.52
C ASN A 215 -9.99 14.54 10.12
N VAL A 216 -8.94 15.17 10.67
CA VAL A 216 -9.05 16.33 11.55
C VAL A 216 -8.36 17.57 10.97
N ARG A 217 -7.57 17.42 9.93
CA ARG A 217 -6.66 18.45 9.41
C ARG A 217 -7.31 19.40 8.43
N THR A 218 -7.42 20.64 8.84
CA THR A 218 -7.68 21.80 7.98
C THR A 218 -7.01 23.02 8.64
N HIS A 219 -6.74 24.10 7.91
CA HIS A 219 -6.28 25.38 8.48
C HIS A 219 -7.13 25.83 9.66
N LEU A 220 -8.44 25.68 9.55
CA LEU A 220 -9.40 25.99 10.63
C LEU A 220 -9.14 25.16 11.91
N SER A 221 -8.54 23.99 11.80
CA SER A 221 -8.19 23.15 12.95
C SER A 221 -7.06 23.71 13.75
N PHE A 222 -5.99 24.15 13.09
CA PHE A 222 -4.84 24.77 13.77
C PHE A 222 -5.16 26.14 14.33
N ASP A 223 -5.99 26.93 13.66
CA ASP A 223 -6.53 28.20 14.18
C ASP A 223 -7.34 27.97 15.44
N THR A 224 -8.16 26.91 15.46
CA THR A 224 -8.92 26.51 16.67
C THR A 224 -7.97 26.13 17.81
N LEU A 225 -6.94 25.30 17.53
CA LEU A 225 -5.96 24.91 18.55
C LEU A 225 -5.15 26.10 19.07
N ALA A 226 -4.81 27.05 18.21
CA ALA A 226 -4.10 28.26 18.59
C ALA A 226 -4.88 29.10 19.62
N ARG A 227 -6.21 29.07 19.60
CA ARG A 227 -7.07 29.74 20.61
C ARG A 227 -6.86 29.19 22.02
N PHE A 228 -6.48 27.92 22.15
CA PHE A 228 -6.21 27.27 23.45
C PHE A 228 -4.77 27.44 23.94
N ASN A 229 -3.90 28.10 23.17
CA ASN A 229 -2.50 28.31 23.50
C ASN A 229 -1.77 27.05 23.98
N PRO A 230 -1.76 25.96 23.19
CA PRO A 230 -1.23 24.67 23.64
C PRO A 230 0.26 24.77 24.01
N SER A 231 0.72 23.88 24.86
CA SER A 231 2.13 23.76 25.20
C SER A 231 2.91 22.97 24.13
N CYS A 232 2.26 21.94 23.56
CA CYS A 232 2.83 21.03 22.57
C CYS A 232 1.66 20.28 21.89
N ILE A 233 1.85 19.89 20.62
CA ILE A 233 0.90 19.04 19.89
C ILE A 233 1.61 17.76 19.50
N LEU A 234 1.05 16.63 19.90
CA LEU A 234 1.53 15.29 19.62
C LEU A 234 0.48 14.54 18.81
N GLU A 235 0.83 14.25 17.59
CA GLU A 235 -0.05 13.61 16.61
C GLU A 235 0.24 12.14 16.48
N PHE A 236 -0.81 11.32 16.45
CA PHE A 236 -0.76 9.90 16.14
C PHE A 236 -1.59 9.63 14.90
N THR A 237 -0.97 9.20 13.83
CA THR A 237 -1.69 8.86 12.59
C THR A 237 -0.99 7.75 11.84
N ALA A 238 -1.76 7.00 11.06
CA ALA A 238 -1.23 6.05 10.10
C ALA A 238 -0.75 6.78 8.82
N THR A 239 -1.47 7.83 8.43
CA THR A 239 -1.28 8.58 7.19
C THR A 239 -1.02 10.05 7.50
N PRO A 240 0.25 10.42 7.78
CA PRO A 240 0.62 11.82 7.98
C PRO A 240 0.41 12.63 6.71
N ASP A 241 0.01 13.89 6.87
CA ASP A 241 -0.11 14.80 5.73
C ASP A 241 1.27 15.17 5.19
N GLN A 242 1.43 15.07 3.90
CA GLN A 242 2.67 15.40 3.18
C GLN A 242 2.47 16.54 2.17
N ASP A 243 1.27 17.14 2.10
CA ASP A 243 1.01 18.25 1.18
C ASP A 243 1.77 19.50 1.62
N PRO A 244 2.78 19.97 0.85
CA PRO A 244 3.55 21.18 1.18
C PRO A 244 2.71 22.46 1.15
N LYS A 245 1.52 22.43 0.53
CA LYS A 245 0.58 23.57 0.44
C LYS A 245 -0.34 23.67 1.67
N GLY A 246 -0.43 22.54 2.43
CA GLY A 246 -1.19 22.46 3.68
C GLY A 246 -0.36 22.78 4.91
N ASP A 247 -0.75 22.16 6.03
CA ASP A 247 0.02 22.13 7.28
C ASP A 247 0.60 20.72 7.48
N PRO A 248 1.73 20.36 6.82
CA PRO A 248 2.24 19.01 6.81
C PRO A 248 2.72 18.52 8.18
N SER A 249 2.67 17.22 8.40
CA SER A 249 3.10 16.57 9.64
C SER A 249 4.61 16.58 9.80
N ASN A 250 5.09 16.98 10.95
CA ASN A 250 6.47 16.78 11.37
C ASN A 250 6.65 15.35 11.87
N VAL A 251 6.91 14.39 10.97
CA VAL A 251 7.07 12.96 11.32
C VAL A 251 8.39 12.78 12.06
N LEU A 252 8.31 12.59 13.38
CA LEU A 252 9.45 12.37 14.26
C LEU A 252 9.95 10.91 14.15
N THR A 253 9.04 9.97 14.25
CA THR A 253 9.31 8.53 14.18
C THR A 253 8.23 7.82 13.38
N HIS A 254 8.59 6.68 12.81
CA HIS A 254 7.65 5.82 12.07
C HIS A 254 7.83 4.35 12.45
N VAL A 255 6.77 3.59 12.28
CA VAL A 255 6.73 2.15 12.50
C VAL A 255 6.40 1.47 11.18
N SER A 256 7.20 0.49 10.80
CA SER A 256 7.02 -0.32 9.60
C SER A 256 6.09 -1.52 9.83
N ALA A 257 5.58 -2.09 8.75
CA ALA A 257 4.83 -3.33 8.81
C ALA A 257 5.67 -4.52 9.31
N ALA A 258 6.95 -4.53 8.97
CA ALA A 258 7.88 -5.56 9.41
C ALA A 258 8.00 -5.58 10.94
N GLU A 259 8.18 -4.41 11.57
CA GLU A 259 8.22 -4.29 13.03
C GLU A 259 6.92 -4.76 13.69
N LEU A 260 5.75 -4.39 13.11
CA LEU A 260 4.46 -4.86 13.63
C LEU A 260 4.30 -6.38 13.54
N LYS A 261 4.82 -6.99 12.46
CA LYS A 261 4.78 -8.43 12.25
C LYS A 261 5.73 -9.16 13.21
N GLU A 262 6.96 -8.68 13.36
CA GLU A 262 7.96 -9.25 14.28
C GLU A 262 7.45 -9.30 15.72
N GLU A 263 6.70 -8.29 16.12
CA GLU A 263 6.11 -8.18 17.44
C GLU A 263 4.70 -8.81 17.56
N TYR A 264 4.28 -9.55 16.54
CA TYR A 264 2.98 -10.23 16.49
C TYR A 264 1.77 -9.30 16.73
N MET A 265 1.86 -8.07 16.25
CA MET A 265 0.75 -7.11 16.34
C MET A 265 -0.29 -7.33 15.25
N ILE A 266 0.17 -7.81 14.10
CA ILE A 266 -0.66 -8.01 12.91
C ILE A 266 -0.43 -9.38 12.27
N LYS A 267 -1.51 -9.90 11.65
CA LYS A 267 -1.52 -11.16 10.88
C LYS A 267 -1.04 -10.90 9.47
N LEU A 268 0.16 -11.36 9.12
CA LEU A 268 0.74 -11.25 7.79
C LEU A 268 1.51 -12.52 7.40
N PRO A 269 1.51 -12.89 6.11
CA PRO A 269 0.87 -12.22 4.96
C PRO A 269 -0.66 -12.37 4.93
N ILE A 270 -1.30 -11.59 4.05
CA ILE A 270 -2.71 -11.76 3.69
C ILE A 270 -2.79 -12.79 2.56
N ARG A 271 -3.56 -13.83 2.75
CA ARG A 271 -3.85 -14.83 1.70
C ARG A 271 -5.09 -14.42 0.93
N LEU A 272 -4.90 -13.88 -0.27
CA LEU A 272 -5.98 -13.44 -1.16
C LEU A 272 -6.36 -14.55 -2.14
N GLN A 273 -7.66 -14.80 -2.26
CA GLN A 273 -8.25 -15.64 -3.30
C GLN A 273 -9.38 -14.88 -3.99
N THR A 274 -9.38 -14.88 -5.31
CA THR A 274 -10.46 -14.31 -6.12
C THR A 274 -11.27 -15.44 -6.75
N LEU A 275 -12.58 -15.27 -6.75
CA LEU A 275 -13.53 -16.26 -7.25
C LEU A 275 -14.54 -15.54 -8.14
N PRO A 276 -14.91 -16.12 -9.30
CA PRO A 276 -15.78 -15.44 -10.26
C PRO A 276 -17.22 -15.27 -9.75
N GLN A 277 -17.67 -16.15 -8.87
CA GLN A 277 -19.02 -16.11 -8.31
C GLN A 277 -19.00 -15.84 -6.81
N TRP A 278 -19.90 -14.97 -6.36
CA TRP A 278 -19.97 -14.58 -4.95
C TRP A 278 -20.28 -15.75 -4.02
N ARG A 279 -21.07 -16.75 -4.48
CA ARG A 279 -21.37 -17.94 -3.68
C ARG A 279 -20.13 -18.79 -3.43
N GLU A 280 -19.23 -18.89 -4.40
CA GLU A 280 -17.95 -19.59 -4.26
C GLU A 280 -17.05 -18.88 -3.23
N ALA A 281 -17.02 -17.53 -3.27
CA ALA A 281 -16.27 -16.72 -2.30
C ALA A 281 -16.82 -16.91 -0.87
N VAL A 282 -18.14 -16.91 -0.71
CA VAL A 282 -18.80 -17.17 0.58
C VAL A 282 -18.50 -18.57 1.07
N GLN A 283 -18.60 -19.60 0.20
CA GLN A 283 -18.29 -20.99 0.55
C GLN A 283 -16.85 -21.13 1.05
N ALA A 284 -15.88 -20.58 0.30
CA ALA A 284 -14.47 -20.61 0.67
C ALA A 284 -14.21 -19.94 2.02
N ALA A 285 -14.87 -18.82 2.28
CA ALA A 285 -14.76 -18.10 3.55
C ALA A 285 -15.35 -18.90 4.72
N VAL A 286 -16.51 -19.55 4.53
CA VAL A 286 -17.15 -20.41 5.55
C VAL A 286 -16.29 -21.64 5.85
N GLN A 287 -15.75 -22.30 4.83
CA GLN A 287 -14.86 -23.44 5.01
C GLN A 287 -13.55 -23.06 5.72
N LYS A 288 -12.95 -21.95 5.34
CA LYS A 288 -11.73 -21.46 6.01
C LYS A 288 -12.01 -21.07 7.48
N GLN A 289 -13.16 -20.50 7.78
CA GLN A 289 -13.56 -20.23 9.16
C GLN A 289 -13.62 -21.51 10.00
N ALA A 290 -14.27 -22.56 9.48
CA ALA A 290 -14.37 -23.84 10.19
C ALA A 290 -13.00 -24.50 10.40
N GLU A 291 -12.11 -24.42 9.43
CA GLU A 291 -10.73 -24.89 9.54
C GLU A 291 -9.96 -24.13 10.64
N LEU A 292 -9.99 -22.79 10.60
CA LEU A 292 -9.31 -21.97 11.60
C LEU A 292 -9.88 -22.18 13.00
N GLU A 293 -11.20 -22.36 13.14
CA GLU A 293 -11.82 -22.64 14.42
C GLU A 293 -11.38 -24.01 14.98
N ARG A 294 -11.26 -25.03 14.14
CA ARG A 294 -10.72 -26.34 14.53
C ARG A 294 -9.31 -26.20 15.07
N LEU A 295 -8.41 -25.47 14.37
CA LEU A 295 -7.04 -25.22 14.81
C LEU A 295 -7.00 -24.42 16.14
N ALA A 296 -7.85 -23.40 16.27
CA ALA A 296 -7.97 -22.61 17.49
C ALA A 296 -8.40 -23.46 18.68
N LEU A 297 -9.35 -24.40 18.50
CA LEU A 297 -9.79 -25.35 19.53
C LEU A 297 -8.68 -26.36 19.90
N GLU A 298 -7.85 -26.75 18.96
CA GLU A 298 -6.67 -27.60 19.23
C GLU A 298 -5.64 -26.86 20.10
N GLU A 299 -5.35 -25.61 19.80
CA GLU A 299 -4.47 -24.76 20.63
C GLU A 299 -5.06 -24.53 22.02
N GLU A 300 -6.36 -24.27 22.12
CA GLU A 300 -7.03 -24.08 23.42
C GLU A 300 -6.93 -25.33 24.30
N LYS A 301 -7.11 -26.52 23.72
CA LYS A 301 -6.94 -27.82 24.43
C LYS A 301 -5.49 -27.99 24.88
N ALA A 302 -4.52 -27.42 24.16
CA ALA A 302 -3.10 -27.41 24.54
C ALA A 302 -2.75 -26.32 25.57
N GLY A 303 -3.73 -25.52 26.03
CA GLY A 303 -3.57 -24.51 27.09
C GLY A 303 -3.36 -23.08 26.58
N ALA A 304 -3.59 -22.83 25.29
CA ALA A 304 -3.55 -21.46 24.74
C ALA A 304 -4.83 -20.67 25.10
N GLU A 305 -4.78 -19.35 24.84
CA GLU A 305 -5.93 -18.48 25.08
C GLU A 305 -7.09 -18.79 24.11
N TYR A 306 -8.33 -18.58 24.58
CA TYR A 306 -9.53 -18.76 23.78
C TYR A 306 -9.53 -17.91 22.53
N LEU A 307 -9.82 -18.52 21.39
CA LEU A 307 -9.90 -17.87 20.10
C LEU A 307 -11.08 -18.43 19.29
N ARG A 308 -11.87 -17.55 18.71
CA ARG A 308 -12.96 -17.87 17.78
C ARG A 308 -12.79 -17.05 16.50
N PRO A 309 -12.29 -17.63 15.41
CA PRO A 309 -12.16 -16.95 14.13
C PRO A 309 -13.51 -16.45 13.59
N ILE A 310 -13.54 -15.18 13.15
CA ILE A 310 -14.74 -14.51 12.64
C ILE A 310 -14.51 -14.11 11.18
N VAL A 311 -15.55 -14.30 10.36
CA VAL A 311 -15.61 -13.81 8.98
C VAL A 311 -16.30 -12.46 8.94
N LEU A 312 -15.71 -11.49 8.27
CA LEU A 312 -16.33 -10.22 7.93
C LEU A 312 -16.78 -10.27 6.46
N PHE A 313 -18.08 -10.25 6.23
CA PHE A 313 -18.66 -10.16 4.90
C PHE A 313 -18.96 -8.71 4.55
N GLN A 314 -18.53 -8.28 3.37
CA GLN A 314 -18.92 -7.02 2.78
C GLN A 314 -20.00 -7.26 1.72
N ALA A 315 -21.25 -6.90 2.02
CA ALA A 315 -22.39 -6.97 1.12
C ALA A 315 -22.54 -5.70 0.29
N GLN A 316 -23.33 -5.76 -0.79
CA GLN A 316 -23.64 -4.62 -1.65
C GLN A 316 -24.72 -3.73 -1.04
N ARG A 317 -24.72 -2.45 -1.41
CA ARG A 317 -25.82 -1.52 -1.07
C ARG A 317 -27.10 -1.96 -1.78
N ASN A 318 -28.24 -1.77 -1.10
CA ASN A 318 -29.52 -1.91 -1.76
C ASN A 318 -29.75 -0.71 -2.69
N VAL A 319 -29.81 -0.94 -4.00
CA VAL A 319 -30.11 0.07 -5.02
C VAL A 319 -31.38 -0.35 -5.72
N GLU A 320 -32.37 0.53 -5.75
CA GLU A 320 -33.68 0.28 -6.32
C GLU A 320 -33.55 -0.07 -7.83
N GLY A 321 -34.09 -1.22 -8.24
CA GLY A 321 -34.02 -1.71 -9.62
C GLY A 321 -32.76 -2.48 -10.01
N ALA A 322 -31.79 -2.67 -9.10
CA ALA A 322 -30.59 -3.46 -9.34
C ALA A 322 -30.65 -4.84 -8.62
N SER A 323 -30.14 -5.87 -9.28
CA SER A 323 -30.03 -7.23 -8.69
C SER A 323 -28.75 -7.31 -7.83
N ASN A 324 -28.73 -6.65 -6.67
CA ASN A 324 -27.56 -6.55 -5.81
C ASN A 324 -27.57 -7.65 -4.73
N ILE A 325 -26.37 -8.08 -4.33
CA ILE A 325 -26.17 -8.99 -3.21
C ILE A 325 -26.21 -8.18 -1.90
N THR A 326 -27.41 -7.91 -1.44
CA THR A 326 -27.65 -7.17 -0.19
C THR A 326 -27.35 -8.03 1.04
N PHE A 327 -27.30 -7.40 2.21
CA PHE A 327 -27.06 -8.12 3.47
C PHE A 327 -28.16 -9.17 3.76
N ASP A 328 -29.42 -8.91 3.36
CA ASP A 328 -30.52 -9.88 3.51
C ASP A 328 -30.33 -11.10 2.62
N VAL A 329 -29.97 -10.91 1.34
CA VAL A 329 -29.66 -11.98 0.39
C VAL A 329 -28.51 -12.83 0.89
N LEU A 330 -27.46 -12.19 1.39
CA LEU A 330 -26.30 -12.87 1.92
C LEU A 330 -26.62 -13.64 3.21
N LYS A 331 -27.37 -13.03 4.14
CA LYS A 331 -27.82 -13.69 5.37
C LYS A 331 -28.68 -14.91 5.07
N GLN A 332 -29.63 -14.76 4.15
CA GLN A 332 -30.49 -15.87 3.72
C GLN A 332 -29.67 -17.02 3.09
N SER A 333 -28.70 -16.70 2.25
CA SER A 333 -27.82 -17.69 1.63
C SER A 333 -26.95 -18.41 2.67
N LEU A 334 -26.39 -17.70 3.66
CA LEU A 334 -25.61 -18.32 4.74
C LEU A 334 -26.44 -19.35 5.50
N VAL A 335 -27.71 -19.07 5.77
CA VAL A 335 -28.60 -20.00 6.47
C VAL A 335 -29.06 -21.14 5.56
N ALA A 336 -29.61 -20.82 4.38
CA ALA A 336 -30.28 -21.77 3.51
C ALA A 336 -29.30 -22.62 2.69
N ASP A 337 -28.25 -22.01 2.10
CA ASP A 337 -27.31 -22.68 1.19
C ASP A 337 -26.13 -23.30 1.95
N PHE A 338 -25.66 -22.65 3.02
CA PHE A 338 -24.45 -23.05 3.76
C PHE A 338 -24.74 -23.63 5.14
N GLY A 339 -26.01 -23.69 5.57
CA GLY A 339 -26.41 -24.31 6.83
C GLY A 339 -25.86 -23.62 8.09
N VAL A 340 -25.51 -22.33 8.00
CA VAL A 340 -25.01 -21.57 9.13
C VAL A 340 -26.16 -21.27 10.08
N PRO A 341 -26.05 -21.61 11.40
CA PRO A 341 -27.08 -21.25 12.39
C PRO A 341 -27.26 -19.73 12.46
N GLU A 342 -28.52 -19.29 12.49
CA GLU A 342 -28.83 -17.84 12.48
C GLU A 342 -28.25 -17.10 13.70
N ASP A 343 -28.14 -17.76 14.85
CA ASP A 343 -27.54 -17.22 16.07
C ASP A 343 -26.02 -17.02 16.00
N GLN A 344 -25.38 -17.48 14.91
CA GLN A 344 -23.97 -17.24 14.62
C GLN A 344 -23.75 -16.07 13.64
N ILE A 345 -24.80 -15.45 13.12
CA ILE A 345 -24.74 -14.37 12.14
C ILE A 345 -25.17 -13.08 12.80
N ALA A 346 -24.37 -12.03 12.65
CA ALA A 346 -24.72 -10.67 13.07
C ALA A 346 -24.65 -9.71 11.88
N VAL A 347 -25.55 -8.73 11.83
CA VAL A 347 -25.60 -7.70 10.80
C VAL A 347 -25.24 -6.35 11.44
N ALA A 348 -24.29 -5.65 10.82
CA ALA A 348 -23.83 -4.32 11.24
C ALA A 348 -23.80 -3.37 10.03
N THR A 349 -24.89 -2.61 9.87
CA THR A 349 -25.08 -1.62 8.79
C THR A 349 -25.40 -0.25 9.37
N GLY A 350 -25.67 0.74 8.54
CA GLY A 350 -26.14 2.06 8.98
C GLY A 350 -27.47 2.03 9.72
N THR A 351 -28.33 1.05 9.41
CA THR A 351 -29.71 0.93 9.94
C THR A 351 -29.90 -0.20 10.95
N VAL A 352 -29.13 -1.28 10.83
CA VAL A 352 -29.17 -2.47 11.69
C VAL A 352 -27.84 -2.62 12.41
N ASN A 353 -27.85 -2.86 13.72
CA ASN A 353 -26.64 -3.06 14.50
C ASN A 353 -26.82 -4.14 15.56
N ASP A 354 -26.68 -5.39 15.17
CA ASP A 354 -26.75 -6.55 16.07
C ASP A 354 -25.51 -6.67 16.98
N LEU A 355 -24.48 -5.83 16.77
CA LEU A 355 -23.24 -5.81 17.54
C LEU A 355 -23.23 -4.72 18.63
N ALA A 356 -24.31 -3.94 18.79
CA ALA A 356 -24.40 -2.93 19.83
C ALA A 356 -24.34 -3.62 21.21
N ASP A 357 -23.38 -3.18 22.04
CA ASP A 357 -23.17 -3.68 23.40
C ASP A 357 -22.89 -5.19 23.54
N VAL A 358 -22.59 -5.87 22.42
CA VAL A 358 -22.24 -7.29 22.42
C VAL A 358 -20.76 -7.46 22.77
N PRO A 359 -20.43 -8.21 23.84
CA PRO A 359 -19.03 -8.52 24.17
C PRO A 359 -18.49 -9.58 23.20
N ILE A 360 -18.18 -9.17 21.96
CA ILE A 360 -17.86 -10.07 20.83
C ILE A 360 -16.70 -11.04 21.12
N LEU A 361 -15.81 -10.70 22.04
CA LEU A 361 -14.66 -11.54 22.44
C LEU A 361 -14.98 -12.51 23.56
N ALA A 362 -16.18 -12.43 24.15
CA ALA A 362 -16.57 -13.31 25.24
C ALA A 362 -16.71 -14.76 24.77
N ARG A 363 -16.38 -15.70 25.66
CA ARG A 363 -16.36 -17.14 25.34
C ARG A 363 -17.75 -17.73 25.05
N ASP A 364 -18.77 -17.19 25.66
CA ASP A 364 -20.18 -17.59 25.50
C ASP A 364 -20.84 -17.04 24.23
N GLN A 365 -20.17 -16.13 23.54
CA GLN A 365 -20.64 -15.58 22.25
C GLN A 365 -20.56 -16.61 21.13
N LYS A 366 -21.66 -16.68 20.36
CA LYS A 366 -21.78 -17.62 19.23
C LYS A 366 -21.44 -17.02 17.88
N ILE A 367 -21.38 -15.69 17.74
CA ILE A 367 -21.22 -14.98 16.47
C ILE A 367 -19.88 -15.38 15.81
N ARG A 368 -19.96 -15.86 14.59
CA ARG A 368 -18.83 -16.27 13.72
C ARG A 368 -18.80 -15.51 12.41
N PHE A 369 -19.95 -14.96 12.02
CA PHE A 369 -20.15 -14.31 10.75
C PHE A 369 -20.76 -12.95 10.96
N VAL A 370 -20.10 -11.91 10.47
CA VAL A 370 -20.57 -10.53 10.58
C VAL A 370 -20.75 -9.98 9.18
N ILE A 371 -21.94 -9.49 8.86
CA ILE A 371 -22.28 -8.90 7.56
C ILE A 371 -22.33 -7.38 7.72
N THR A 372 -21.58 -6.68 6.85
CA THR A 372 -21.59 -5.21 6.78
C THR A 372 -21.79 -4.75 5.33
N VAL A 373 -22.23 -3.50 5.11
CA VAL A 373 -22.43 -2.95 3.76
C VAL A 373 -21.33 -1.94 3.42
N ASP A 374 -21.23 -0.82 4.11
CA ASP A 374 -20.29 0.24 3.80
C ASP A 374 -19.22 0.41 4.86
N LYS A 375 -19.62 0.44 6.11
CA LYS A 375 -18.73 0.66 7.24
C LYS A 375 -19.18 -0.17 8.41
N LEU A 376 -18.34 -1.04 8.91
CA LEU A 376 -18.46 -1.37 10.33
C LEU A 376 -18.34 -0.05 11.09
N ARG A 377 -19.26 0.24 12.01
CA ARG A 377 -19.24 1.50 12.78
C ARG A 377 -17.83 1.74 13.29
N GLU A 378 -17.33 2.95 13.08
CA GLU A 378 -16.07 3.39 13.65
C GLU A 378 -16.03 3.02 15.13
N GLY A 379 -14.92 2.43 15.58
CA GLY A 379 -14.79 2.01 16.97
C GLY A 379 -15.03 0.51 17.26
N TRP A 380 -15.58 -0.29 16.34
CA TRP A 380 -15.68 -1.73 16.56
C TRP A 380 -14.31 -2.39 16.49
N ASP A 381 -13.87 -3.01 17.58
CA ASP A 381 -12.55 -3.68 17.68
C ASP A 381 -12.75 -5.18 17.87
N CYS A 382 -12.29 -5.99 16.91
CA CYS A 382 -12.40 -7.43 16.97
C CYS A 382 -11.14 -8.12 16.43
N PRO A 383 -10.14 -8.38 17.27
CA PRO A 383 -8.95 -9.12 16.87
C PRO A 383 -9.24 -10.56 16.41
N PHE A 384 -10.43 -11.10 16.71
CA PHE A 384 -10.89 -12.42 16.26
C PHE A 384 -11.35 -12.43 14.80
N ALA A 385 -11.43 -11.29 14.12
CA ALA A 385 -11.65 -11.24 12.68
C ALA A 385 -10.41 -11.76 11.94
N TYR A 386 -10.56 -12.82 11.17
CA TYR A 386 -9.49 -13.49 10.41
C TYR A 386 -9.71 -13.42 8.92
N ILE A 387 -10.97 -13.35 8.50
CA ILE A 387 -11.35 -13.51 7.11
C ILE A 387 -12.16 -12.30 6.68
N LEU A 388 -11.76 -11.67 5.58
CA LEU A 388 -12.55 -10.69 4.82
C LEU A 388 -13.12 -11.41 3.61
N CYS A 389 -14.44 -11.35 3.41
CA CYS A 389 -15.09 -11.84 2.19
C CYS A 389 -15.93 -10.71 1.57
N SER A 390 -15.51 -10.22 0.41
CA SER A 390 -16.25 -9.18 -0.32
C SER A 390 -17.06 -9.80 -1.45
N VAL A 391 -18.38 -9.69 -1.36
CA VAL A 391 -19.32 -10.04 -2.44
C VAL A 391 -19.68 -8.84 -3.31
N SER A 392 -19.12 -7.66 -2.98
CA SER A 392 -19.16 -6.44 -3.78
C SER A 392 -17.89 -6.36 -4.64
N ASN A 393 -17.98 -5.77 -5.82
CA ASN A 393 -16.77 -5.31 -6.49
C ASN A 393 -16.06 -4.36 -5.51
N LEU A 394 -14.78 -4.63 -5.23
CA LEU A 394 -13.95 -3.89 -4.27
C LEU A 394 -13.73 -2.39 -4.64
N SER A 395 -14.70 -1.79 -5.33
CA SER A 395 -14.62 -0.44 -5.90
C SER A 395 -14.62 0.71 -4.87
N SER A 396 -14.84 0.44 -3.58
CA SER A 396 -14.78 1.45 -2.52
C SER A 396 -13.59 1.20 -1.61
N THR A 397 -12.47 1.86 -1.90
CA THR A 397 -11.22 1.79 -1.13
C THR A 397 -11.43 2.02 0.37
N THR A 398 -12.19 3.02 0.76
CA THR A 398 -12.42 3.39 2.17
C THR A 398 -13.15 2.31 3.00
N ALA A 399 -14.07 1.55 2.40
CA ALA A 399 -14.78 0.50 3.12
C ALA A 399 -13.90 -0.74 3.34
N VAL A 400 -13.09 -1.10 2.33
CA VAL A 400 -12.13 -2.19 2.40
C VAL A 400 -11.03 -1.89 3.42
N GLU A 401 -10.51 -0.66 3.43
CA GLU A 401 -9.50 -0.17 4.37
C GLU A 401 -9.90 -0.42 5.85
N GLN A 402 -11.08 0.04 6.22
CA GLN A 402 -11.53 -0.05 7.61
C GLN A 402 -11.76 -1.49 8.07
N ILE A 403 -12.25 -2.36 7.18
CA ILE A 403 -12.45 -3.78 7.47
C ILE A 403 -11.09 -4.49 7.54
N LEU A 404 -10.19 -4.20 6.61
CA LEU A 404 -8.87 -4.81 6.54
C LEU A 404 -8.02 -4.51 7.77
N GLY A 405 -7.98 -3.25 8.20
CA GLY A 405 -7.25 -2.85 9.41
C GLY A 405 -7.72 -3.56 10.69
N ARG A 406 -8.93 -4.15 10.69
CA ARG A 406 -9.47 -4.98 11.78
C ARG A 406 -9.08 -6.43 11.64
N VAL A 407 -9.17 -6.98 10.42
CA VAL A 407 -8.77 -8.37 10.10
C VAL A 407 -7.28 -8.58 10.36
N LEU A 408 -6.46 -7.56 10.16
CA LEU A 408 -5.02 -7.66 10.39
C LEU A 408 -4.61 -7.80 11.86
N ARG A 409 -5.41 -7.35 12.81
CA ARG A 409 -5.02 -7.40 14.24
C ARG A 409 -4.82 -8.80 14.74
N GLN A 410 -3.65 -9.10 15.31
CA GLN A 410 -3.35 -10.39 15.91
C GLN A 410 -4.00 -10.50 17.30
N PRO A 411 -4.78 -11.56 17.56
CA PRO A 411 -5.34 -11.79 18.88
C PRO A 411 -4.28 -11.89 19.97
N TYR A 412 -4.48 -11.11 21.04
CA TYR A 412 -3.57 -11.04 22.21
C TYR A 412 -2.16 -10.53 21.88
N ALA A 413 -1.89 -10.06 20.66
CA ALA A 413 -0.57 -9.66 20.17
C ALA A 413 0.52 -10.74 20.44
N ARG A 414 0.20 -12.02 20.14
CA ARG A 414 1.04 -13.19 20.38
C ARG A 414 1.04 -14.13 19.19
N LEU A 415 2.21 -14.76 18.97
CA LEU A 415 2.35 -15.84 18.00
C LEU A 415 1.45 -17.02 18.39
N LYS A 416 0.74 -17.57 17.41
CA LYS A 416 -0.04 -18.80 17.52
C LYS A 416 0.80 -19.99 17.07
N ALA A 417 0.50 -21.16 17.63
CA ALA A 417 1.27 -22.39 17.35
C ALA A 417 1.05 -22.88 15.92
N HIS A 418 -0.17 -22.75 15.40
CA HIS A 418 -0.49 -23.05 14.01
C HIS A 418 -0.24 -21.81 13.13
N ASP A 419 0.56 -21.98 12.07
CA ASP A 419 0.92 -20.89 11.17
C ASP A 419 -0.29 -20.22 10.53
N GLU A 420 -1.36 -20.98 10.23
CA GLU A 420 -2.61 -20.49 9.66
C GLU A 420 -3.31 -19.45 10.57
N LEU A 421 -3.13 -19.56 11.90
CA LEU A 421 -3.67 -18.61 12.87
C LEU A 421 -2.81 -17.34 13.02
N ASN A 422 -1.69 -17.25 12.31
CA ASN A 422 -0.87 -16.03 12.21
C ASN A 422 -1.09 -15.29 10.88
N LEU A 423 -1.99 -15.75 10.04
CA LEU A 423 -2.29 -15.18 8.73
C LEU A 423 -3.68 -14.53 8.70
N ALA A 424 -3.84 -13.56 7.82
CA ALA A 424 -5.14 -13.01 7.45
C ALA A 424 -5.58 -13.58 6.08
N TYR A 425 -6.89 -13.67 5.86
CA TYR A 425 -7.45 -14.23 4.64
C TYR A 425 -8.42 -13.23 4.00
N ALA A 426 -8.36 -13.13 2.67
CA ALA A 426 -9.27 -12.29 1.90
C ALA A 426 -9.85 -13.09 0.72
N TYR A 427 -11.17 -13.08 0.61
CA TYR A 427 -11.92 -13.67 -0.51
C TYR A 427 -12.66 -12.55 -1.23
N ALA A 428 -12.47 -12.43 -2.53
CA ALA A 428 -13.09 -11.39 -3.32
C ALA A 428 -13.83 -11.97 -4.53
N THR A 429 -15.01 -11.47 -4.78
CA THR A 429 -15.72 -11.73 -6.02
C THR A 429 -15.11 -10.86 -7.12
N SER A 430 -14.20 -11.41 -7.90
CA SER A 430 -13.53 -10.72 -9.00
C SER A 430 -13.04 -11.72 -10.02
N GLN A 431 -13.08 -11.33 -11.30
CA GLN A 431 -12.45 -12.08 -12.38
C GLN A 431 -10.95 -11.80 -12.50
N SER A 432 -10.45 -10.79 -11.79
CA SER A 432 -9.06 -10.34 -11.82
C SER A 432 -8.47 -10.38 -10.42
N PHE A 433 -7.49 -11.26 -10.20
CA PHE A 433 -6.68 -11.28 -8.98
C PHE A 433 -5.88 -9.98 -8.81
N VAL A 434 -5.36 -9.42 -9.92
CA VAL A 434 -4.53 -8.22 -9.90
C VAL A 434 -5.32 -7.01 -9.44
N ASP A 435 -6.56 -6.85 -9.94
CA ASP A 435 -7.41 -5.73 -9.52
C ASP A 435 -7.77 -5.83 -8.04
N ALA A 436 -8.11 -7.03 -7.58
CA ALA A 436 -8.38 -7.27 -6.16
C ALA A 436 -7.13 -7.04 -5.30
N ALA A 437 -5.96 -7.48 -5.75
CA ALA A 437 -4.70 -7.27 -5.06
C ALA A 437 -4.29 -5.79 -5.02
N ASN A 438 -4.49 -5.04 -6.13
CA ASN A 438 -4.23 -3.61 -6.17
C ASN A 438 -5.16 -2.84 -5.23
N GLN A 439 -6.45 -3.15 -5.23
CA GLN A 439 -7.41 -2.52 -4.32
C GLN A 439 -7.08 -2.81 -2.85
N LEU A 440 -6.66 -4.04 -2.56
CA LEU A 440 -6.21 -4.42 -1.23
C LEU A 440 -4.90 -3.71 -0.86
N THR A 441 -3.98 -3.52 -1.82
CA THR A 441 -2.74 -2.74 -1.66
C THR A 441 -3.07 -1.28 -1.35
N ASP A 442 -3.97 -0.66 -2.11
CA ASP A 442 -4.38 0.73 -1.88
C ASP A 442 -5.02 0.89 -0.50
N ALA A 443 -5.87 -0.05 -0.07
CA ALA A 443 -6.44 -0.05 1.27
C ALA A 443 -5.39 -0.22 2.38
N LEU A 444 -4.34 -0.99 2.17
CA LEU A 444 -3.21 -1.10 3.09
C LEU A 444 -2.42 0.22 3.17
N VAL A 445 -2.18 0.87 2.03
CA VAL A 445 -1.49 2.17 1.98
C VAL A 445 -2.29 3.24 2.73
N GLU A 446 -3.62 3.29 2.54
CA GLU A 446 -4.52 4.17 3.29
C GLU A 446 -4.55 3.85 4.80
N SER A 447 -4.30 2.58 5.17
CA SER A 447 -4.10 2.16 6.57
C SER A 447 -2.72 2.52 7.15
N GLY A 448 -1.86 3.16 6.35
CA GLY A 448 -0.57 3.71 6.78
C GLY A 448 0.65 2.85 6.49
N PHE A 449 0.49 1.73 5.78
CA PHE A 449 1.62 0.93 5.31
C PHE A 449 2.29 1.57 4.10
N GLU A 450 3.58 1.35 3.91
CA GLU A 450 4.23 1.82 2.70
C GLU A 450 3.80 0.99 1.48
N LYS A 451 3.69 1.62 0.32
CA LYS A 451 3.21 0.94 -0.90
C LYS A 451 4.00 -0.33 -1.22
N PHE A 452 5.32 -0.27 -1.03
CA PHE A 452 6.21 -1.41 -1.26
C PHE A 452 5.96 -2.55 -0.25
N GLU A 453 5.77 -2.22 1.03
CA GLU A 453 5.42 -3.17 2.06
C GLU A 453 4.03 -3.79 1.80
N ALA A 454 3.03 -2.96 1.45
CA ALA A 454 1.67 -3.39 1.17
C ALA A 454 1.63 -4.43 0.02
N GLN A 455 2.40 -4.22 -1.04
CA GLN A 455 2.51 -5.18 -2.13
C GLN A 455 3.12 -6.52 -1.70
N ALA A 456 4.12 -6.51 -0.82
CA ALA A 456 4.76 -7.72 -0.31
C ALA A 456 3.89 -8.50 0.70
N MET A 457 2.86 -7.85 1.28
CA MET A 457 1.96 -8.44 2.27
C MET A 457 0.87 -9.33 1.65
N ILE A 458 0.52 -9.14 0.39
CA ILE A 458 -0.54 -9.88 -0.28
C ILE A 458 0.06 -11.06 -1.01
N ARG A 459 -0.42 -12.27 -0.69
CA ARG A 459 0.00 -13.50 -1.35
C ARG A 459 -1.22 -14.30 -1.80
N PRO A 460 -1.14 -15.05 -2.91
CA PRO A 460 -2.20 -15.98 -3.28
C PRO A 460 -2.45 -16.97 -2.14
N ALA A 461 -3.70 -17.33 -1.92
CA ALA A 461 -4.03 -18.45 -1.06
C ALA A 461 -3.46 -19.73 -1.69
N GLU A 462 -2.84 -20.59 -0.89
CA GLU A 462 -2.54 -21.94 -1.34
C GLU A 462 -3.89 -22.64 -1.55
N THR A 463 -4.19 -22.94 -2.80
CA THR A 463 -5.35 -23.75 -3.13
C THR A 463 -5.01 -25.18 -2.74
N ALA A 464 -5.38 -25.61 -1.53
CA ALA A 464 -5.83 -26.98 -1.40
C ALA A 464 -6.98 -27.16 -2.39
N PRO A 465 -7.06 -28.26 -3.16
CA PRO A 465 -8.20 -28.49 -4.02
C PRO A 465 -9.44 -28.31 -3.15
N LEU A 466 -10.31 -27.36 -3.52
CA LEU A 466 -11.59 -27.20 -2.86
C LEU A 466 -12.27 -28.55 -2.99
N ASP A 467 -12.44 -29.26 -1.89
CA ASP A 467 -13.23 -30.48 -1.86
C ASP A 467 -14.68 -30.04 -2.04
N PHE A 468 -15.06 -29.91 -3.32
CA PHE A 468 -16.46 -29.78 -3.70
C PHE A 468 -17.08 -31.12 -3.37
N GLY A 469 -17.58 -31.24 -2.14
CA GLY A 469 -18.43 -32.37 -1.79
C GLY A 469 -19.52 -32.55 -2.86
N PRO A 470 -20.22 -33.68 -2.93
CA PRO A 470 -20.98 -34.16 -4.10
C PRO A 470 -22.11 -33.26 -4.62
N LEU A 471 -22.24 -32.03 -4.13
CA LEU A 471 -23.31 -31.08 -4.46
C LEU A 471 -22.95 -29.97 -5.46
N PHE A 472 -21.65 -29.72 -5.79
CA PHE A 472 -21.28 -28.70 -6.77
C PHE A 472 -20.25 -29.24 -7.77
N GLY A 473 -20.73 -29.66 -8.94
CA GLY A 473 -19.89 -29.97 -10.10
C GLY A 473 -19.30 -28.70 -10.73
N LEU A 474 -18.09 -28.81 -11.29
CA LEU A 474 -17.50 -27.78 -12.15
C LEU A 474 -18.48 -27.43 -13.26
N THR A 475 -18.84 -26.17 -13.42
CA THR A 475 -19.58 -25.68 -14.59
C THR A 475 -18.57 -25.32 -15.68
N VAL A 476 -18.57 -26.06 -16.77
CA VAL A 476 -17.76 -25.78 -17.97
C VAL A 476 -18.68 -25.42 -19.13
N THR A 477 -18.27 -24.44 -19.94
CA THR A 477 -19.11 -23.94 -21.04
C THR A 477 -18.41 -24.05 -22.39
N GLU A 478 -19.20 -24.27 -23.43
CA GLU A 478 -18.83 -24.22 -24.85
C GLU A 478 -19.94 -23.58 -25.67
N THR A 479 -19.58 -22.96 -26.81
CA THR A 479 -20.53 -22.39 -27.75
C THR A 479 -20.79 -23.40 -28.89
N VAL A 480 -22.06 -23.57 -29.22
CA VAL A 480 -22.52 -24.42 -30.32
C VAL A 480 -23.39 -23.60 -31.29
N SER A 481 -23.40 -23.98 -32.55
CA SER A 481 -24.11 -23.26 -33.62
C SER A 481 -25.64 -23.28 -33.44
N ALA A 482 -26.19 -24.32 -32.79
CA ALA A 482 -27.62 -24.42 -32.50
C ALA A 482 -27.86 -25.06 -31.13
N ALA A 483 -28.93 -24.65 -30.46
CA ALA A 483 -29.33 -25.26 -29.18
C ALA A 483 -29.76 -26.73 -29.36
N PRO A 484 -29.11 -27.69 -28.67
CA PRO A 484 -29.52 -29.10 -28.76
C PRO A 484 -30.86 -29.35 -28.09
N GLU A 485 -31.59 -30.40 -28.58
CA GLU A 485 -32.83 -30.84 -27.94
C GLU A 485 -32.53 -31.63 -26.65
N VAL A 486 -32.16 -30.90 -25.58
CA VAL A 486 -31.81 -31.50 -24.26
C VAL A 486 -32.89 -32.43 -23.68
N ALA A 487 -34.16 -32.32 -24.13
CA ALA A 487 -35.24 -33.21 -23.73
C ALA A 487 -35.02 -34.69 -24.12
N LYS A 488 -34.12 -34.95 -25.10
CA LYS A 488 -33.75 -36.30 -25.55
C LYS A 488 -32.61 -36.90 -24.75
N LEU A 489 -31.96 -36.17 -23.87
CA LEU A 489 -30.89 -36.66 -23.00
C LEU A 489 -31.45 -37.52 -21.85
N PRO A 490 -30.67 -38.50 -21.36
CA PRO A 490 -30.97 -39.19 -20.10
C PRO A 490 -31.19 -38.18 -18.96
N ASP A 491 -32.10 -38.51 -18.03
CA ASP A 491 -32.50 -37.62 -16.94
C ASP A 491 -31.30 -37.11 -16.11
N ASP A 492 -30.36 -38.00 -15.83
CA ASP A 492 -29.15 -37.67 -15.03
C ASP A 492 -28.22 -36.66 -15.75
N LEU A 493 -28.11 -36.76 -17.09
CA LEU A 493 -27.31 -35.85 -17.90
C LEU A 493 -28.05 -34.53 -18.15
N ARG A 494 -29.37 -34.61 -18.35
CA ARG A 494 -30.22 -33.44 -18.54
C ARG A 494 -30.17 -32.48 -17.33
N ALA A 495 -30.09 -33.02 -16.12
CA ALA A 495 -29.97 -32.24 -14.90
C ALA A 495 -28.63 -31.48 -14.81
N LYS A 496 -27.61 -31.92 -15.53
CA LYS A 496 -26.26 -31.35 -15.53
C LYS A 496 -26.00 -30.36 -16.68
N ILE A 497 -26.92 -30.26 -17.64
CA ILE A 497 -26.75 -29.43 -18.85
C ILE A 497 -27.73 -28.26 -18.84
N THR A 498 -27.18 -27.05 -19.02
CA THR A 498 -27.95 -25.80 -19.21
C THR A 498 -27.62 -25.25 -20.60
N VAL A 499 -28.64 -24.81 -21.34
CA VAL A 499 -28.50 -24.21 -22.66
C VAL A 499 -29.03 -22.80 -22.63
N GLN A 500 -28.18 -21.80 -23.00
CA GLN A 500 -28.59 -20.41 -23.15
C GLN A 500 -28.51 -19.99 -24.62
N SER A 501 -29.64 -19.57 -25.19
CA SER A 501 -29.66 -19.06 -26.57
C SER A 501 -28.94 -17.70 -26.66
N ARG A 502 -28.11 -17.55 -27.70
CA ARG A 502 -27.39 -16.33 -28.04
C ARG A 502 -27.71 -15.92 -29.48
N PRO A 503 -27.44 -14.64 -29.87
CA PRO A 503 -27.74 -14.16 -31.22
C PRO A 503 -27.09 -14.97 -32.37
N GLU A 504 -25.93 -15.60 -32.08
CA GLU A 504 -25.15 -16.36 -33.07
C GLU A 504 -24.98 -17.85 -32.66
N GLY A 505 -25.98 -18.47 -32.01
CA GLY A 505 -25.91 -19.86 -31.60
C GLY A 505 -26.47 -20.11 -30.20
N ALA A 506 -25.89 -21.06 -29.46
CA ALA A 506 -26.23 -21.33 -28.08
C ALA A 506 -25.01 -21.64 -27.26
N GLU A 507 -25.02 -21.19 -25.99
CA GLU A 507 -24.01 -21.55 -24.99
C GLU A 507 -24.50 -22.80 -24.24
N LEU A 508 -23.66 -23.83 -24.26
CA LEU A 508 -23.89 -25.11 -23.59
C LEU A 508 -23.06 -25.13 -22.30
N ALA A 509 -23.71 -25.25 -21.16
CA ALA A 509 -23.03 -25.36 -19.86
C ALA A 509 -23.27 -26.74 -19.25
N TYR A 510 -22.20 -27.40 -18.85
CA TYR A 510 -22.24 -28.65 -18.08
C TYR A 510 -21.84 -28.39 -16.64
N THR A 511 -22.68 -28.78 -15.70
CA THR A 511 -22.47 -28.65 -14.26
C THR A 511 -22.53 -30.00 -13.59
N GLY A 512 -21.40 -30.53 -13.12
CA GLY A 512 -21.36 -31.86 -12.51
C GLY A 512 -19.94 -32.37 -12.28
N PRO A 513 -19.76 -33.60 -11.77
CA PRO A 513 -18.49 -34.29 -11.75
C PRO A 513 -17.95 -34.49 -13.17
N ALA A 514 -16.68 -34.88 -13.31
CA ALA A 514 -16.08 -35.14 -14.62
C ALA A 514 -17.03 -35.94 -15.55
N MET A 515 -17.33 -35.37 -16.72
CA MET A 515 -18.23 -35.99 -17.71
C MET A 515 -17.70 -37.36 -18.11
N SER A 516 -18.53 -38.37 -18.14
CA SER A 516 -18.15 -39.67 -18.62
C SER A 516 -18.15 -39.73 -20.14
N ALA A 517 -17.43 -40.68 -20.74
CA ALA A 517 -17.43 -40.88 -22.19
C ALA A 517 -18.83 -41.20 -22.75
N ALA A 518 -19.66 -41.90 -21.99
CA ALA A 518 -21.05 -42.21 -22.39
C ALA A 518 -21.93 -40.95 -22.40
N GLU A 519 -21.76 -40.05 -21.47
CA GLU A 519 -22.45 -38.74 -21.41
C GLU A 519 -22.04 -37.83 -22.56
N ALA A 520 -20.73 -37.80 -22.90
CA ALA A 520 -20.21 -37.05 -24.03
C ALA A 520 -20.79 -37.58 -25.38
N GLU A 521 -20.81 -38.91 -25.57
CA GLU A 521 -21.37 -39.50 -26.78
C GLU A 521 -22.89 -39.28 -26.89
N ALA A 522 -23.62 -39.35 -25.78
CA ALA A 522 -25.05 -39.04 -25.76
C ALA A 522 -25.34 -37.58 -26.17
N LEU A 523 -24.48 -36.64 -25.75
CA LEU A 523 -24.60 -35.24 -26.11
C LEU A 523 -24.21 -34.99 -27.59
N LYS A 524 -23.13 -35.64 -28.08
CA LYS A 524 -22.70 -35.58 -29.48
C LYS A 524 -23.76 -36.10 -30.45
N ALA A 525 -24.52 -37.11 -30.05
CA ALA A 525 -25.60 -37.68 -30.86
C ALA A 525 -26.71 -36.64 -31.16
N LEU A 526 -26.81 -35.58 -30.36
CA LEU A 526 -27.76 -34.49 -30.59
C LEU A 526 -27.17 -33.33 -31.41
N MET A 527 -25.90 -33.41 -31.80
CA MET A 527 -25.21 -32.35 -32.57
C MET A 527 -25.12 -32.72 -34.04
N PRO A 528 -25.86 -32.02 -34.92
CA PRO A 528 -25.85 -32.33 -36.35
C PRO A 528 -24.53 -31.98 -37.03
N GLU A 529 -23.91 -30.85 -36.64
CA GLU A 529 -22.70 -30.30 -37.26
C GLU A 529 -21.42 -30.90 -36.64
N ALA A 530 -20.38 -31.03 -37.46
CA ALA A 530 -19.11 -31.57 -37.03
C ALA A 530 -18.42 -30.66 -36.00
N GLU A 531 -18.54 -29.36 -36.18
CA GLU A 531 -17.98 -28.31 -35.34
C GLU A 531 -18.59 -28.30 -33.93
N ASP A 532 -19.91 -28.55 -33.83
CA ASP A 532 -20.62 -28.69 -32.57
C ASP A 532 -20.24 -29.99 -31.82
N ARG A 533 -19.93 -31.07 -32.54
CA ARG A 533 -19.41 -32.30 -31.94
C ARG A 533 -18.02 -32.12 -31.36
N GLU A 534 -17.16 -31.32 -32.03
CA GLU A 534 -15.88 -30.93 -31.51
C GLU A 534 -16.01 -30.03 -30.27
N ALA A 535 -17.03 -29.15 -30.23
CA ALA A 535 -17.35 -28.36 -29.03
C ALA A 535 -17.74 -29.26 -27.85
N VAL A 536 -18.48 -30.34 -28.07
CA VAL A 536 -18.77 -31.34 -27.03
C VAL A 536 -17.52 -32.09 -26.60
N ASP A 537 -16.58 -32.39 -27.51
CA ASP A 537 -15.28 -32.96 -27.14
C ASP A 537 -14.44 -32.02 -26.30
N ARG A 538 -14.47 -30.72 -26.59
CA ARG A 538 -13.83 -29.71 -25.74
C ARG A 538 -14.51 -29.61 -24.37
N LEU A 539 -15.85 -29.63 -24.32
CA LEU A 539 -16.62 -29.63 -23.07
C LEU A 539 -16.28 -30.87 -22.21
N TYR A 540 -16.17 -32.04 -22.83
CA TYR A 540 -15.77 -33.30 -22.20
C TYR A 540 -14.37 -33.17 -21.58
N ARG A 541 -13.37 -32.69 -22.34
CA ARG A 541 -12.01 -32.51 -21.86
C ARG A 541 -11.95 -31.46 -20.75
N LYS A 542 -12.64 -30.32 -20.89
CA LYS A 542 -12.75 -29.28 -19.86
C LYS A 542 -13.33 -29.82 -18.55
N SER A 543 -14.38 -30.64 -18.62
CA SER A 543 -15.01 -31.26 -17.44
C SER A 543 -14.06 -32.21 -16.68
N ARG A 544 -13.03 -32.69 -17.34
CA ARG A 544 -12.00 -33.60 -16.80
C ARG A 544 -10.71 -32.88 -16.43
N GLY A 545 -10.64 -31.54 -16.66
CA GLY A 545 -9.42 -30.79 -16.48
C GLY A 545 -8.32 -31.10 -17.50
N GLU A 546 -8.63 -31.80 -18.60
CA GLU A 546 -7.65 -32.22 -19.63
C GLU A 546 -7.22 -31.04 -20.52
N ASP A 547 -7.97 -29.94 -20.55
CA ASP A 547 -7.66 -28.69 -21.25
C ASP A 547 -7.09 -27.62 -20.30
N ALA A 548 -6.56 -28.03 -19.16
CA ALA A 548 -5.87 -27.07 -18.27
C ALA A 548 -4.60 -26.55 -18.97
N SER A 549 -4.37 -25.21 -18.85
CA SER A 549 -3.15 -24.60 -19.39
C SER A 549 -1.89 -25.27 -18.84
N PRO A 550 -0.73 -25.21 -19.52
CA PRO A 550 0.52 -25.78 -19.00
C PRO A 550 0.86 -25.33 -17.58
N ALA A 551 0.58 -24.07 -17.23
CA ALA A 551 0.73 -23.55 -15.86
C ALA A 551 -0.20 -24.26 -14.87
N ALA A 552 -1.48 -24.43 -15.21
CA ALA A 552 -2.45 -25.13 -14.36
C ALA A 552 -2.12 -26.62 -14.17
N MET A 553 -1.44 -27.22 -15.14
CA MET A 553 -0.91 -28.60 -15.05
C MET A 553 0.40 -28.69 -14.27
N GLY A 554 0.92 -27.57 -13.75
CA GLY A 554 2.18 -27.54 -13.00
C GLY A 554 3.43 -27.76 -13.86
N LYS A 555 3.37 -27.56 -15.19
CA LYS A 555 4.55 -27.69 -16.05
C LYS A 555 5.58 -26.59 -15.77
N PRO A 556 6.86 -26.90 -15.55
CA PRO A 556 7.86 -25.87 -15.22
C PRO A 556 8.19 -25.02 -16.45
N PHE A 557 8.30 -23.69 -16.26
CA PHE A 557 8.76 -22.77 -17.28
C PHE A 557 9.81 -21.82 -16.71
N SER A 558 11.10 -22.19 -16.87
CA SER A 558 12.22 -21.43 -16.34
C SER A 558 13.20 -21.12 -17.45
N VAL A 559 13.56 -19.85 -17.64
CA VAL A 559 14.39 -19.34 -18.75
C VAL A 559 15.77 -18.97 -18.20
N PRO A 560 16.87 -19.48 -18.78
CA PRO A 560 18.22 -19.19 -18.32
C PRO A 560 18.56 -17.70 -18.36
N ALA A 561 19.18 -17.21 -17.29
CA ALA A 561 19.61 -15.82 -17.15
C ALA A 561 21.06 -15.60 -17.63
N MET A 562 21.39 -14.34 -17.96
CA MET A 562 22.75 -13.91 -18.16
C MET A 562 23.44 -13.76 -16.81
N VAL A 563 24.56 -14.42 -16.63
CA VAL A 563 25.34 -14.47 -15.38
C VAL A 563 26.82 -14.29 -15.63
N VAL A 564 27.55 -13.95 -14.60
CA VAL A 564 28.99 -13.99 -14.54
C VAL A 564 29.45 -14.90 -13.41
N ARG A 565 30.62 -15.48 -13.54
CA ARG A 565 31.20 -16.36 -12.52
C ARG A 565 32.16 -15.60 -11.63
N VAL A 566 31.78 -15.37 -10.40
CA VAL A 566 32.62 -14.73 -9.38
C VAL A 566 33.14 -15.81 -8.43
N GLY A 567 34.36 -16.22 -8.60
CA GLY A 567 34.93 -17.35 -7.85
C GLY A 567 34.22 -18.67 -8.16
N LYS A 568 33.44 -19.19 -7.17
CA LYS A 568 32.63 -20.42 -7.33
C LYS A 568 31.13 -20.15 -7.48
N GLN A 569 30.71 -18.90 -7.38
CA GLN A 569 29.28 -18.50 -7.41
C GLN A 569 28.94 -17.91 -8.79
N LEU A 570 27.68 -18.11 -9.21
CA LEU A 570 27.09 -17.44 -10.35
C LEU A 570 26.28 -16.26 -9.85
N GLU A 571 26.56 -15.08 -10.39
CA GLU A 571 25.86 -13.85 -10.06
C GLU A 571 25.22 -13.26 -11.31
N LEU A 572 24.12 -12.53 -11.16
CA LEU A 572 23.46 -11.90 -12.30
C LEU A 572 24.40 -10.87 -12.94
N PHE A 573 24.49 -10.91 -14.25
CA PHE A 573 25.35 -9.99 -15.02
C PHE A 573 24.99 -8.53 -14.75
N GLU A 574 23.69 -8.19 -14.57
CA GLU A 574 23.25 -6.83 -14.25
C GLU A 574 23.88 -6.32 -12.96
N ASP A 575 23.89 -7.11 -11.90
CA ASP A 575 24.42 -6.69 -10.60
C ASP A 575 25.90 -6.35 -10.69
N GLN A 576 26.67 -7.15 -11.44
CA GLN A 576 28.11 -6.97 -11.55
C GLN A 576 28.53 -5.71 -12.29
N PHE A 577 27.95 -5.39 -13.46
CA PHE A 577 28.34 -4.16 -14.16
C PHE A 577 27.81 -2.90 -13.48
N ARG A 578 26.72 -2.99 -12.70
CA ARG A 578 26.21 -1.86 -11.89
C ARG A 578 27.06 -1.59 -10.65
N GLU A 579 27.73 -2.62 -10.12
CA GLU A 579 28.63 -2.49 -8.96
C GLU A 579 30.06 -2.09 -9.38
N GLU A 580 30.37 -2.05 -10.66
CA GLU A 580 31.70 -1.64 -11.12
C GLU A 580 31.98 -0.18 -10.71
N ALA A 581 33.05 -0.02 -9.92
CA ALA A 581 33.41 1.28 -9.36
C ALA A 581 33.80 2.27 -10.46
N TRP A 582 33.21 3.43 -10.46
CA TRP A 582 33.56 4.57 -11.30
C TRP A 582 33.81 5.81 -10.43
N SER A 583 34.55 6.77 -10.95
CA SER A 583 34.87 7.97 -10.17
C SER A 583 34.42 9.23 -10.90
N LEU A 584 33.61 10.02 -10.19
CA LEU A 584 33.17 11.33 -10.65
C LEU A 584 34.32 12.38 -10.61
N ALA A 585 35.37 12.14 -9.81
CA ALA A 585 36.48 13.06 -9.64
C ALA A 585 37.28 13.32 -10.93
N VAL A 586 37.29 12.37 -11.88
CA VAL A 586 37.98 12.49 -13.17
C VAL A 586 37.13 13.16 -14.25
N CYS A 587 35.83 13.37 -13.99
CA CYS A 587 34.89 13.96 -14.93
C CYS A 587 35.01 15.49 -14.99
N ASP A 588 34.63 16.09 -16.13
CA ASP A 588 34.60 17.56 -16.26
C ASP A 588 33.40 18.16 -15.52
N PRO A 589 33.64 18.98 -14.48
CA PRO A 589 32.57 19.60 -13.72
C PRO A 589 31.96 20.86 -14.39
N GLY A 590 32.43 21.24 -15.58
CA GLY A 590 31.98 22.45 -16.25
C GLY A 590 30.50 22.38 -16.68
N LEU A 591 29.72 23.41 -16.35
CA LEU A 591 28.39 23.62 -16.90
C LEU A 591 28.43 24.68 -17.99
N THR A 592 27.96 24.33 -19.17
CA THR A 592 27.77 25.28 -20.28
C THR A 592 26.60 26.23 -20.01
N GLN A 593 26.48 27.28 -20.81
CA GLN A 593 25.37 28.24 -20.70
C GLN A 593 24.02 27.58 -21.03
N ALA A 594 24.02 26.54 -21.89
CA ALA A 594 22.81 25.78 -22.19
C ALA A 594 22.38 24.88 -21.02
N GLU A 595 23.34 24.28 -20.29
CA GLU A 595 23.07 23.42 -19.13
C GLU A 595 22.61 24.21 -17.90
N PHE A 596 23.20 25.40 -17.70
CA PHE A 596 22.85 26.29 -16.61
C PHE A 596 22.99 27.77 -17.02
N ALA A 597 21.85 28.49 -17.03
CA ALA A 597 21.81 29.94 -17.14
C ALA A 597 21.07 30.53 -15.95
N PRO A 598 21.71 31.36 -15.11
CA PRO A 598 21.01 32.00 -14.02
C PRO A 598 19.94 32.97 -14.56
N LYS A 599 18.76 32.97 -13.95
CA LYS A 599 17.74 34.01 -14.25
C LYS A 599 18.04 35.24 -13.42
N THR A 600 18.26 36.37 -14.10
CA THR A 600 18.30 37.71 -13.52
C THR A 600 16.88 38.30 -13.59
N GLY A 601 16.20 38.35 -12.47
CA GLY A 601 14.84 38.89 -12.35
C GLY A 601 14.01 38.15 -11.27
N PRO A 602 12.80 38.66 -10.95
CA PRO A 602 11.95 37.95 -10.00
C PRO A 602 11.67 36.56 -10.53
N VAL A 603 11.88 35.53 -9.70
CA VAL A 603 11.67 34.13 -10.04
C VAL A 603 10.17 33.88 -10.16
N GLU A 604 9.66 33.73 -11.37
CA GLU A 604 8.31 33.22 -11.58
C GLU A 604 8.32 31.70 -11.34
N VAL A 605 7.77 31.27 -10.22
CA VAL A 605 7.54 29.85 -9.95
C VAL A 605 6.25 29.44 -10.66
N VAL A 606 6.40 28.55 -11.62
CA VAL A 606 5.27 27.97 -12.35
C VAL A 606 5.02 26.55 -11.79
N ASP A 607 3.85 26.36 -11.24
CA ASP A 607 3.38 25.01 -10.87
C ASP A 607 2.78 24.36 -12.12
N VAL A 608 3.31 23.22 -12.51
CA VAL A 608 2.83 22.44 -13.67
C VAL A 608 1.91 21.36 -13.13
N ASP A 609 0.62 21.53 -13.38
CA ASP A 609 -0.38 20.52 -13.02
C ASP A 609 -0.92 19.85 -14.29
N VAL A 610 -1.20 18.55 -14.19
CA VAL A 610 -1.82 17.79 -15.28
C VAL A 610 -3.27 17.55 -14.91
N ASP A 611 -4.19 18.10 -15.69
CA ASP A 611 -5.61 17.91 -15.45
C ASP A 611 -6.05 16.44 -15.67
N LYS A 612 -7.26 16.11 -15.23
CA LYS A 612 -7.84 14.76 -15.36
C LYS A 612 -7.95 14.24 -16.81
N ASN A 613 -7.69 15.09 -17.78
CA ASN A 613 -7.74 14.79 -19.22
C ASN A 613 -6.33 14.74 -19.84
N GLY A 614 -5.27 14.87 -19.04
CA GLY A 614 -3.90 14.83 -19.52
C GLY A 614 -3.36 16.15 -20.09
N HIS A 615 -4.07 17.27 -19.92
CA HIS A 615 -3.57 18.58 -20.36
C HIS A 615 -2.72 19.22 -19.28
N ILE A 616 -1.58 19.76 -19.71
CA ILE A 616 -0.64 20.47 -18.84
C ILE A 616 -1.14 21.89 -18.62
N GLY A 617 -1.53 22.22 -17.38
CA GLY A 617 -1.91 23.57 -16.95
C GLY A 617 -0.77 24.25 -16.19
N TYR A 618 -0.61 25.57 -16.37
CA TYR A 618 0.41 26.38 -15.68
C TYR A 618 -0.29 27.38 -14.75
N HIS A 619 -0.01 27.29 -13.44
CA HIS A 619 -0.49 28.27 -12.48
C HIS A 619 0.67 29.08 -11.89
N PHE A 620 0.58 30.41 -11.94
CA PHE A 620 1.56 31.29 -11.31
C PHE A 620 1.26 31.49 -9.83
N VAL A 621 2.18 31.08 -8.96
CA VAL A 621 2.02 31.19 -7.50
C VAL A 621 2.83 32.40 -6.98
N ARG A 622 2.22 33.56 -6.90
CA ARG A 622 2.82 34.78 -6.33
C ARG A 622 3.13 34.71 -4.83
N GLU A 623 2.50 33.80 -4.09
CA GLU A 623 2.63 33.63 -2.66
C GLU A 623 3.96 32.95 -2.27
N LEU A 624 4.48 32.05 -3.12
CA LEU A 624 5.74 31.35 -2.91
C LEU A 624 6.95 32.29 -3.04
N GLU A 625 6.85 33.35 -3.84
CA GLU A 625 7.92 34.35 -4.00
C GLU A 625 8.22 35.12 -2.69
N ARG A 626 7.19 35.39 -1.88
CA ARG A 626 7.37 36.05 -0.58
C ARG A 626 8.03 35.15 0.46
N GLN A 627 7.72 33.86 0.43
CA GLN A 627 8.33 32.89 1.34
C GLN A 627 9.78 32.56 0.96
N LEU A 628 10.11 32.46 -0.32
CA LEU A 628 11.47 32.25 -0.80
C LEU A 628 12.36 33.47 -0.52
N SER A 629 11.85 34.71 -0.64
CA SER A 629 12.61 35.91 -0.30
C SER A 629 12.89 36.06 1.21
N LEU A 630 12.04 35.50 2.08
CA LEU A 630 12.25 35.46 3.52
C LEU A 630 13.21 34.33 3.95
N LEU A 631 13.30 33.24 3.17
CA LEU A 631 14.27 32.16 3.34
C LEU A 631 15.70 32.54 2.86
N ASP A 632 15.82 33.54 2.04
CA ASP A 632 17.08 34.00 1.44
C ASP A 632 18.11 34.58 2.46
N VAL A 633 17.69 34.87 3.67
CA VAL A 633 18.61 35.35 4.74
C VAL A 633 19.50 34.19 5.26
N ARG A 634 19.22 32.92 4.93
CA ARG A 634 19.97 31.76 5.46
C ARG A 634 20.61 30.87 4.38
N GLY A 635 20.77 31.34 3.17
CA GLY A 635 21.48 30.62 2.10
C GLY A 635 22.96 30.34 2.43
N PRO A 636 23.59 29.36 1.71
CA PRO A 636 25.02 29.08 1.87
C PRO A 636 25.87 30.32 1.55
N LYS A 637 26.61 30.83 2.55
CA LYS A 637 27.40 32.06 2.42
C LYS A 637 28.82 31.85 1.87
N THR A 638 29.17 30.62 1.52
CA THR A 638 30.48 30.28 0.97
C THR A 638 30.37 29.21 -0.08
N GLU A 639 31.34 29.16 -1.02
CA GLU A 639 31.42 28.11 -2.05
C GLU A 639 31.34 26.69 -1.46
N VAL A 640 32.06 26.49 -0.35
CA VAL A 640 32.09 25.19 0.34
C VAL A 640 30.69 24.81 0.91
N LYS A 641 29.96 25.79 1.45
CA LYS A 641 28.59 25.52 1.97
C LYS A 641 27.60 25.30 0.86
N LEU A 642 27.77 25.94 -0.31
CA LEU A 642 26.95 25.71 -1.47
C LEU A 642 27.21 24.29 -2.04
N ALA A 643 28.48 23.87 -2.13
CA ALA A 643 28.83 22.52 -2.55
C ALA A 643 28.25 21.46 -1.59
N ALA A 644 28.38 21.67 -0.28
CA ALA A 644 27.82 20.77 0.73
C ALA A 644 26.28 20.72 0.72
N TRP A 645 25.64 21.81 0.33
CA TRP A 645 24.19 21.86 0.14
C TRP A 645 23.79 21.04 -1.10
N LEU A 646 24.47 21.20 -2.24
CA LEU A 646 24.25 20.43 -3.46
C LEU A 646 24.47 18.94 -3.22
N ASP A 647 25.51 18.55 -2.51
CA ASP A 647 25.86 17.17 -2.17
C ASP A 647 24.73 16.46 -1.41
N ARG A 648 24.07 17.17 -0.49
CA ARG A 648 22.91 16.65 0.27
C ARG A 648 21.63 16.56 -0.56
N GLU A 649 21.44 17.48 -1.50
CA GLU A 649 20.21 17.57 -2.28
C GLU A 649 20.21 16.64 -3.52
N ILE A 650 21.37 16.15 -3.92
CA ILE A 650 21.53 15.29 -5.10
C ILE A 650 21.79 13.84 -4.64
N PRO A 651 20.88 12.87 -4.87
CA PRO A 651 21.13 11.48 -4.52
C PRO A 651 22.25 10.87 -5.39
N HIS A 652 23.28 10.31 -4.73
CA HIS A 652 24.40 9.65 -5.43
C HIS A 652 24.93 8.45 -4.62
N PRO A 653 24.11 7.38 -4.42
CA PRO A 653 24.52 6.21 -3.63
C PRO A 653 25.67 5.40 -4.24
N ASP A 654 25.92 5.56 -5.52
CA ASP A 654 26.94 4.90 -6.35
C ASP A 654 28.26 5.67 -6.43
N ILE A 655 28.36 6.85 -5.82
CA ILE A 655 29.52 7.74 -5.88
C ILE A 655 30.01 8.00 -4.46
N THR A 656 31.32 8.00 -4.25
CA THR A 656 31.85 8.34 -2.94
C THR A 656 31.57 9.81 -2.59
N GLN A 657 31.33 10.13 -1.34
CA GLN A 657 31.11 11.51 -0.89
C GLN A 657 32.32 12.40 -1.22
N ALA A 658 33.54 11.86 -1.16
CA ALA A 658 34.76 12.59 -1.51
C ALA A 658 34.75 13.03 -2.98
N ASP A 659 34.41 12.12 -3.91
CA ASP A 659 34.32 12.41 -5.34
C ASP A 659 33.19 13.39 -5.65
N ALA A 660 32.00 13.20 -5.08
CA ALA A 660 30.86 14.10 -5.26
C ALA A 660 31.18 15.51 -4.76
N SER A 661 31.69 15.64 -3.54
CA SER A 661 32.10 16.94 -2.96
C SER A 661 33.18 17.64 -3.75
N LEU A 662 34.20 16.90 -4.24
CA LEU A 662 35.25 17.44 -5.08
C LEU A 662 34.69 17.96 -6.42
N PHE A 663 33.86 17.16 -7.08
CA PHE A 663 33.22 17.52 -8.34
C PHE A 663 32.35 18.77 -8.21
N LEU A 664 31.47 18.82 -7.21
CA LEU A 664 30.56 19.96 -6.98
C LEU A 664 31.33 21.23 -6.62
N ARG A 665 32.42 21.13 -5.85
CA ARG A 665 33.28 22.29 -5.57
C ARG A 665 33.95 22.83 -6.83
N ARG A 666 34.53 21.95 -7.66
CA ARG A 666 35.14 22.34 -8.93
C ARG A 666 34.10 22.91 -9.90
N MET A 667 32.86 22.41 -9.87
CA MET A 667 31.75 22.96 -10.66
C MET A 667 31.45 24.40 -10.27
N ILE A 668 31.33 24.69 -8.98
CA ILE A 668 31.08 26.04 -8.46
C ILE A 668 32.27 26.95 -8.79
N GLU A 669 33.52 26.49 -8.58
CA GLU A 669 34.73 27.27 -8.92
C GLU A 669 34.78 27.60 -10.42
N ASN A 670 34.43 26.66 -11.31
CA ASN A 670 34.37 26.89 -12.76
C ASN A 670 33.31 27.94 -13.14
N MET A 671 32.18 27.94 -12.48
CA MET A 671 31.14 28.97 -12.71
C MET A 671 31.58 30.36 -12.22
N ILE A 672 32.20 30.44 -11.07
CA ILE A 672 32.66 31.72 -10.50
C ILE A 672 33.83 32.26 -11.31
N ARG A 673 34.87 31.43 -11.56
CA ARG A 673 36.13 31.90 -12.19
C ARG A 673 36.05 31.81 -13.73
N GLY A 674 35.45 30.76 -14.27
CA GLY A 674 35.40 30.55 -15.71
C GLY A 674 34.26 31.30 -16.42
N ARG A 675 33.11 31.42 -15.74
CA ARG A 675 31.94 32.11 -16.29
C ARG A 675 31.63 33.45 -15.62
N ALA A 676 32.48 33.89 -14.65
CA ALA A 676 32.34 35.14 -13.90
C ALA A 676 30.98 35.34 -13.20
N LEU A 677 30.33 34.23 -12.77
CA LEU A 677 29.06 34.29 -12.06
C LEU A 677 29.30 34.53 -10.56
N PRO A 678 28.71 35.57 -9.96
CA PRO A 678 28.88 35.84 -8.53
C PRO A 678 28.27 34.71 -7.67
N LEU A 679 28.88 34.43 -6.51
CA LEU A 679 28.38 33.41 -5.58
C LEU A 679 26.91 33.66 -5.18
N ASP A 680 26.56 34.91 -4.91
CA ASP A 680 25.18 35.27 -4.53
C ASP A 680 24.16 34.92 -5.61
N GLU A 681 24.55 35.06 -6.88
CA GLU A 681 23.70 34.68 -8.01
C GLU A 681 23.52 33.14 -8.12
N LEU A 682 24.59 32.38 -7.83
CA LEU A 682 24.54 30.92 -7.77
C LEU A 682 23.65 30.46 -6.61
N VAL A 683 23.74 31.11 -5.46
CA VAL A 683 22.92 30.83 -4.27
C VAL A 683 21.47 31.18 -4.52
N ALA A 684 21.16 32.29 -5.17
CA ALA A 684 19.80 32.68 -5.55
C ALA A 684 19.19 31.67 -6.52
N ASN A 685 19.99 31.06 -7.42
CA ASN A 685 19.57 30.07 -8.40
C ASN A 685 19.91 28.62 -7.97
N ARG A 686 20.17 28.33 -6.68
CA ARG A 686 20.69 27.04 -6.19
C ARG A 686 19.84 25.83 -6.59
N PHE A 687 18.51 25.95 -6.64
CA PHE A 687 17.64 24.82 -7.04
C PHE A 687 17.79 24.47 -8.53
N ARG A 688 17.93 25.47 -9.39
CA ARG A 688 18.23 25.25 -10.81
C ARG A 688 19.65 24.69 -11.00
N LEU A 689 20.59 25.17 -10.18
CA LEU A 689 21.95 24.67 -10.16
C LEU A 689 21.99 23.20 -9.71
N ARG A 690 21.18 22.83 -8.69
CA ARG A 690 21.00 21.43 -8.25
C ARG A 690 20.52 20.57 -9.40
N ASP A 691 19.49 20.98 -10.12
CA ASP A 691 18.92 20.21 -11.22
C ASP A 691 19.95 20.06 -12.36
N ALA A 692 20.65 21.11 -12.75
CA ALA A 692 21.72 21.04 -13.75
C ALA A 692 22.89 20.16 -13.31
N ALA A 693 23.30 20.24 -12.04
CA ALA A 693 24.35 19.37 -11.48
C ALA A 693 23.92 17.90 -11.44
N ARG A 694 22.69 17.63 -11.03
CA ARG A 694 22.09 16.26 -11.05
C ARG A 694 22.06 15.69 -12.46
N ASP A 695 21.63 16.47 -13.44
CA ASP A 695 21.56 16.02 -14.84
C ASP A 695 22.95 15.74 -15.39
N LYS A 696 23.95 16.56 -15.02
CA LYS A 696 25.36 16.35 -15.40
C LYS A 696 25.93 15.06 -14.76
N ILE A 697 25.66 14.83 -13.48
CA ILE A 697 26.06 13.60 -12.79
C ILE A 697 25.40 12.39 -13.43
N ASN A 698 24.10 12.47 -13.73
CA ASN A 698 23.36 11.38 -14.39
C ASN A 698 23.89 11.09 -15.81
N HIS A 699 24.33 12.11 -16.52
CA HIS A 699 24.98 11.92 -17.83
C HIS A 699 26.27 11.09 -17.69
N TYR A 700 27.14 11.42 -16.75
CA TYR A 700 28.38 10.67 -16.51
C TYR A 700 28.11 9.27 -15.96
N ARG A 701 27.10 9.12 -15.11
CA ARG A 701 26.66 7.80 -14.61
C ARG A 701 26.25 6.88 -15.76
N ARG A 702 25.44 7.37 -16.69
CA ARG A 702 25.05 6.58 -17.88
C ARG A 702 26.26 6.19 -18.72
N ALA A 703 27.15 7.12 -19.01
CA ALA A 703 28.36 6.84 -19.76
C ALA A 703 29.27 5.81 -19.06
N ALA A 704 29.39 5.88 -17.73
CA ALA A 704 30.17 4.90 -16.95
C ALA A 704 29.54 3.51 -17.00
N LEU A 705 28.22 3.41 -16.86
CA LEU A 705 27.47 2.15 -16.95
C LEU A 705 27.58 1.53 -18.34
N GLU A 706 27.48 2.32 -19.40
CA GLU A 706 27.68 1.87 -20.78
C GLU A 706 29.10 1.32 -21.00
N GLN A 707 30.13 2.00 -20.47
CA GLN A 707 31.51 1.55 -20.55
C GLN A 707 31.75 0.28 -19.74
N ALA A 708 31.20 0.16 -18.53
CA ALA A 708 31.28 -1.03 -17.69
C ALA A 708 30.63 -2.22 -18.38
N PHE A 709 29.41 -2.04 -18.89
CA PHE A 709 28.71 -3.04 -19.67
C PHE A 709 29.50 -3.53 -20.88
N GLN A 710 29.99 -2.61 -21.72
CA GLN A 710 30.78 -2.96 -22.90
C GLN A 710 32.07 -3.70 -22.54
N ARG A 711 32.77 -3.26 -21.47
CA ARG A 711 34.00 -3.92 -20.99
C ARG A 711 33.78 -5.37 -20.61
N MET A 712 32.68 -5.66 -19.90
CA MET A 712 32.35 -7.02 -19.47
C MET A 712 31.96 -7.94 -20.64
N LEU A 713 31.58 -7.38 -21.78
CA LEU A 713 31.27 -8.16 -22.99
C LEU A 713 32.50 -8.53 -23.81
N LEU A 714 33.68 -7.92 -23.56
CA LEU A 714 34.89 -8.22 -24.27
C LEU A 714 35.37 -9.67 -23.98
N PRO A 715 35.91 -10.38 -24.98
CA PRO A 715 36.41 -11.75 -24.81
C PRO A 715 37.52 -11.88 -23.76
N GLU A 716 38.25 -10.81 -23.54
CA GLU A 716 39.41 -10.72 -22.63
C GLU A 716 39.01 -10.40 -21.19
N CYS A 717 37.70 -10.23 -20.94
CA CYS A 717 37.21 -9.95 -19.60
C CYS A 717 37.51 -11.14 -18.66
N ALA A 718 38.03 -10.82 -17.47
CA ALA A 718 38.32 -11.82 -16.44
C ALA A 718 37.06 -12.57 -15.94
N MET A 719 35.87 -11.97 -16.13
CA MET A 719 34.57 -12.52 -15.78
C MET A 719 33.69 -12.58 -17.04
N PRO A 720 33.81 -13.58 -17.90
CA PRO A 720 33.05 -13.67 -19.13
C PRO A 720 31.55 -13.89 -18.81
N VAL A 721 30.70 -13.23 -19.57
CA VAL A 721 29.24 -13.42 -19.48
C VAL A 721 28.88 -14.78 -20.07
N GLU A 722 28.11 -15.57 -19.32
CA GLU A 722 27.54 -16.85 -19.73
C GLU A 722 26.01 -16.87 -19.50
N VAL A 723 25.34 -17.81 -20.16
CA VAL A 723 23.91 -18.08 -19.92
C VAL A 723 23.81 -19.45 -19.27
N SER A 724 23.40 -19.46 -17.99
CA SER A 724 23.43 -20.67 -17.17
C SER A 724 22.04 -21.17 -16.81
N PRO A 725 21.77 -22.47 -16.94
CA PRO A 725 20.51 -23.06 -16.46
C PRO A 725 20.44 -23.17 -14.93
N GLU A 726 21.53 -22.89 -14.21
CA GLU A 726 21.55 -22.89 -12.75
C GLU A 726 20.90 -21.63 -12.17
N VAL A 727 20.82 -20.56 -12.95
CA VAL A 727 20.15 -19.30 -12.59
C VAL A 727 19.11 -19.00 -13.65
N CYS A 728 17.85 -19.07 -13.29
CA CYS A 728 16.73 -18.93 -14.21
C CYS A 728 15.69 -17.94 -13.72
N PHE A 729 15.05 -17.26 -14.66
CA PHE A 729 13.74 -16.64 -14.45
C PHE A 729 12.68 -17.73 -14.54
N THR A 730 11.77 -17.78 -13.57
CA THR A 730 10.72 -18.79 -13.55
C THR A 730 9.36 -18.12 -13.64
N PHE A 731 8.56 -18.52 -14.62
CA PHE A 731 7.17 -18.12 -14.72
C PHE A 731 6.33 -18.93 -13.72
N PRO A 732 5.68 -18.28 -12.73
CA PRO A 732 4.95 -18.99 -11.69
C PRO A 732 3.69 -19.64 -12.23
N HIS A 733 3.38 -20.86 -11.78
CA HIS A 733 2.22 -21.62 -12.23
C HIS A 733 0.87 -20.94 -11.94
N GLN A 734 0.81 -20.18 -10.84
CA GLN A 734 -0.45 -19.65 -10.30
C GLN A 734 -0.65 -18.15 -10.52
N GLN A 735 0.30 -17.47 -11.12
CA GLN A 735 0.25 -16.01 -11.27
C GLN A 735 0.71 -15.59 -12.66
N TYR A 736 -0.24 -15.20 -13.49
CA TYR A 736 0.07 -14.40 -14.65
C TYR A 736 -0.33 -12.96 -14.35
N PRO A 737 0.61 -12.02 -14.24
CA PRO A 737 0.36 -10.66 -13.73
C PRO A 737 -0.29 -9.72 -14.76
N ALA A 738 -0.99 -10.25 -15.76
CA ALA A 738 -1.64 -9.45 -16.79
C ALA A 738 -2.78 -8.61 -16.19
N VAL A 739 -2.70 -7.30 -16.35
CA VAL A 739 -3.74 -6.35 -15.97
C VAL A 739 -4.87 -6.28 -17.00
N THR A 740 -4.54 -6.55 -18.27
CA THR A 740 -5.48 -6.57 -19.40
C THR A 740 -5.24 -7.80 -20.25
N TRP A 741 -6.34 -8.42 -20.69
CA TRP A 741 -6.33 -9.64 -21.45
C TRP A 741 -6.47 -9.41 -22.94
N TYR A 742 -6.01 -10.35 -23.74
CA TYR A 742 -6.27 -10.38 -25.17
C TYR A 742 -7.74 -10.74 -25.41
N LEU A 743 -8.45 -9.86 -26.11
CA LEU A 743 -9.87 -10.03 -26.46
C LEU A 743 -10.08 -10.15 -27.99
N GLY A 744 -9.01 -10.38 -28.75
CA GLY A 744 -9.08 -10.52 -30.21
C GLY A 744 -9.61 -11.89 -30.65
N PRO A 745 -9.80 -12.10 -31.95
CA PRO A 745 -10.42 -13.30 -32.49
C PRO A 745 -9.51 -14.54 -32.49
N ALA A 746 -8.21 -14.41 -32.26
CA ALA A 746 -7.29 -15.54 -32.28
C ALA A 746 -7.39 -16.39 -31.01
N HIS A 747 -7.46 -17.70 -31.18
CA HIS A 747 -7.39 -18.68 -30.10
C HIS A 747 -5.99 -19.28 -30.02
N PHE A 748 -5.46 -19.42 -28.81
CA PHE A 748 -4.12 -19.95 -28.56
C PHE A 748 -4.19 -21.25 -27.77
N ASN A 749 -3.57 -22.31 -28.31
CA ASN A 749 -3.62 -23.64 -27.71
C ASN A 749 -2.39 -23.97 -26.86
N LYS A 750 -1.28 -23.23 -27.07
CA LYS A 750 -0.01 -23.49 -26.43
C LYS A 750 0.43 -22.36 -25.50
N HIS A 751 -0.45 -21.38 -25.24
CA HIS A 751 -0.09 -20.34 -24.27
C HIS A 751 0.04 -20.93 -22.86
N TYR A 752 1.11 -20.57 -22.15
CA TYR A 752 1.43 -21.16 -20.84
C TYR A 752 0.31 -20.95 -19.80
N TYR A 753 -0.33 -19.79 -19.81
CA TYR A 753 -1.53 -19.51 -19.01
C TYR A 753 -2.81 -19.62 -19.85
N SER A 754 -3.95 -19.69 -19.18
CA SER A 754 -5.25 -19.89 -19.86
C SER A 754 -5.59 -18.82 -20.89
N VAL A 755 -5.20 -17.55 -20.62
CA VAL A 755 -5.43 -16.43 -21.52
C VAL A 755 -4.17 -15.58 -21.59
N PRO A 756 -3.68 -15.15 -22.77
CA PRO A 756 -2.54 -14.24 -22.86
C PRO A 756 -2.93 -12.81 -22.48
N ALA A 757 -1.93 -12.00 -22.10
CA ALA A 757 -2.08 -10.58 -21.88
C ALA A 757 -2.42 -9.87 -23.20
N LYS A 758 -2.94 -8.63 -23.09
CA LYS A 758 -3.29 -7.77 -24.21
C LYS A 758 -2.14 -7.66 -25.21
N MET A 759 -2.46 -7.79 -26.46
CA MET A 759 -1.58 -7.64 -27.63
C MET A 759 -2.28 -6.76 -28.66
N ASN A 760 -1.51 -6.02 -29.44
CA ASN A 760 -2.03 -5.38 -30.64
C ASN A 760 -2.18 -6.41 -31.79
N ASP A 761 -2.75 -6.02 -32.92
CA ASP A 761 -3.04 -6.94 -34.04
C ASP A 761 -1.76 -7.54 -34.65
N GLU A 762 -0.66 -6.79 -34.67
CA GLU A 762 0.60 -7.24 -35.23
C GLU A 762 1.32 -8.22 -34.28
N GLU A 763 1.28 -7.95 -32.97
CA GLU A 763 1.77 -8.86 -31.93
C GLU A 763 0.92 -10.16 -31.90
N ALA A 764 -0.41 -10.02 -32.06
CA ALA A 764 -1.28 -11.19 -32.09
C ALA A 764 -1.00 -12.07 -33.33
N ALA A 765 -0.71 -11.48 -34.50
CA ALA A 765 -0.30 -12.23 -35.68
C ALA A 765 1.04 -12.98 -35.45
N CYS A 766 1.99 -12.35 -34.75
CA CYS A 766 3.24 -13.00 -34.32
C CYS A 766 2.96 -14.18 -33.36
N ALA A 767 2.10 -13.98 -32.39
CA ALA A 767 1.70 -15.00 -31.42
C ALA A 767 1.01 -16.22 -32.09
N VAL A 768 0.17 -15.97 -33.12
CA VAL A 768 -0.46 -17.06 -33.92
C VAL A 768 0.60 -17.92 -34.60
N ILE A 769 1.64 -17.31 -35.15
CA ILE A 769 2.75 -18.07 -35.76
C ILE A 769 3.45 -18.93 -34.71
N ILE A 770 3.81 -18.36 -33.57
CA ILE A 770 4.46 -19.10 -32.47
C ILE A 770 3.59 -20.26 -32.00
N ASP A 771 2.28 -20.04 -31.82
CA ASP A 771 1.32 -21.06 -31.38
C ASP A 771 1.16 -22.21 -32.40
N SER A 772 1.27 -21.91 -33.71
CA SER A 772 1.10 -22.86 -34.79
C SER A 772 2.32 -23.77 -35.02
N LEU A 773 3.52 -23.38 -34.57
CA LEU A 773 4.75 -24.13 -34.80
C LEU A 773 4.72 -25.48 -34.06
N PRO A 774 4.92 -26.62 -34.77
CA PRO A 774 4.88 -27.93 -34.13
C PRO A 774 6.01 -28.16 -33.13
N GLU A 775 7.12 -27.46 -33.23
CA GLU A 775 8.29 -27.50 -32.36
C GLU A 775 8.06 -26.82 -31.01
N VAL A 776 7.11 -25.86 -30.93
CA VAL A 776 6.78 -25.15 -29.70
C VAL A 776 5.96 -26.07 -28.79
N GLU A 777 6.44 -26.26 -27.55
CA GLU A 777 5.71 -26.98 -26.52
C GLU A 777 4.67 -26.06 -25.86
N TYR A 778 5.11 -24.92 -25.36
CA TYR A 778 4.26 -23.80 -24.90
C TYR A 778 5.04 -22.48 -24.92
N TRP A 779 4.29 -21.38 -24.85
CA TRP A 779 4.84 -20.01 -24.91
C TRP A 779 4.08 -19.08 -23.97
N VAL A 780 4.65 -17.92 -23.64
CA VAL A 780 4.04 -16.89 -22.83
C VAL A 780 4.17 -15.52 -23.48
N ARG A 781 3.12 -14.70 -23.43
CA ARG A 781 3.24 -13.26 -23.64
C ARG A 781 3.93 -12.66 -22.43
N ASN A 782 5.16 -12.24 -22.58
CA ASN A 782 5.95 -11.63 -21.54
C ASN A 782 5.45 -10.20 -21.26
N LEU A 783 5.59 -9.72 -20.03
CA LEU A 783 5.06 -8.44 -19.60
C LEU A 783 6.19 -7.48 -19.26
N GLU A 784 6.02 -6.21 -19.62
CA GLU A 784 7.00 -5.18 -19.24
C GLU A 784 6.92 -4.89 -17.73
N ARG A 785 8.11 -4.70 -17.12
CA ARG A 785 8.29 -4.18 -15.75
C ARG A 785 7.61 -4.97 -14.63
N ASP A 786 7.26 -6.21 -14.91
CA ASP A 786 6.75 -7.11 -13.87
C ASP A 786 7.90 -7.90 -13.21
N ARG A 787 7.75 -8.24 -11.92
CA ARG A 787 8.76 -9.00 -11.16
C ARG A 787 8.93 -10.45 -11.65
N PHE A 788 7.94 -11.00 -12.33
CA PHE A 788 7.95 -12.34 -12.91
C PHE A 788 8.20 -12.33 -14.43
N ALA A 789 8.42 -11.17 -15.01
CA ALA A 789 8.74 -11.07 -16.41
C ALA A 789 10.18 -11.48 -16.67
N PHE A 790 10.40 -12.18 -17.76
CA PHE A 790 11.76 -12.40 -18.28
C PHE A 790 12.30 -11.12 -18.87
N TRP A 791 13.54 -10.78 -18.54
CA TRP A 791 14.23 -9.60 -19.06
C TRP A 791 15.70 -9.88 -19.34
N LEU A 792 16.26 -9.12 -20.25
CA LEU A 792 17.68 -9.08 -20.55
C LEU A 792 18.24 -7.72 -20.14
N PRO A 793 19.45 -7.66 -19.54
CA PRO A 793 20.04 -6.40 -19.11
C PRO A 793 20.56 -5.59 -20.29
N THR A 794 20.24 -4.29 -20.30
CA THR A 794 20.89 -3.30 -21.16
C THR A 794 21.73 -2.35 -20.30
N PRO A 795 22.62 -1.55 -20.88
CA PRO A 795 23.45 -0.63 -20.09
C PRO A 795 22.66 0.32 -19.20
N THR A 796 21.46 0.71 -19.61
CA THR A 796 20.68 1.77 -18.96
C THR A 796 19.36 1.31 -18.37
N ASP A 797 18.78 0.18 -18.85
CA ASP A 797 17.46 -0.32 -18.44
C ASP A 797 17.39 -1.85 -18.59
N LYS A 798 16.19 -2.40 -18.48
CA LYS A 798 15.85 -3.80 -18.73
C LYS A 798 15.10 -3.93 -20.04
N PHE A 799 15.50 -4.87 -20.85
CA PHE A 799 14.79 -5.24 -22.07
C PHE A 799 13.84 -6.39 -21.78
N TYR A 800 12.55 -6.17 -21.93
CA TYR A 800 11.49 -7.17 -21.77
C TYR A 800 11.01 -7.61 -23.15
N PRO A 801 11.42 -8.77 -23.66
CA PRO A 801 10.96 -9.29 -24.94
C PRO A 801 9.46 -9.59 -24.93
N ASP A 802 8.81 -9.51 -26.09
CA ASP A 802 7.37 -9.72 -26.23
C ASP A 802 6.92 -11.13 -25.92
N PHE A 803 7.65 -12.14 -26.40
CA PHE A 803 7.28 -13.54 -26.26
C PHE A 803 8.48 -14.41 -25.85
N VAL A 804 8.18 -15.39 -25.02
CA VAL A 804 9.13 -16.43 -24.64
C VAL A 804 8.45 -17.78 -24.85
N ALA A 805 9.13 -18.71 -25.52
CA ALA A 805 8.61 -20.05 -25.79
C ALA A 805 9.62 -21.13 -25.35
N LEU A 806 9.10 -22.25 -24.88
CA LEU A 806 9.83 -23.49 -24.70
C LEU A 806 9.59 -24.39 -25.90
N LEU A 807 10.65 -24.90 -26.48
CA LEU A 807 10.59 -25.87 -27.58
C LEU A 807 10.60 -27.28 -27.01
N LYS A 808 10.04 -28.24 -27.78
CA LYS A 808 9.97 -29.67 -27.41
C LYS A 808 11.33 -30.35 -27.24
N ASP A 809 12.37 -29.79 -27.84
CA ASP A 809 13.75 -30.24 -27.68
C ASP A 809 14.47 -29.64 -26.47
N GLY A 810 13.76 -28.82 -25.67
CA GLY A 810 14.25 -28.17 -24.47
C GLY A 810 14.98 -26.86 -24.71
N ARG A 811 15.05 -26.37 -25.97
CA ARG A 811 15.57 -25.01 -26.25
C ARG A 811 14.52 -23.95 -25.93
N TYR A 812 14.98 -22.74 -25.68
CA TYR A 812 14.16 -21.56 -25.46
C TYR A 812 14.18 -20.64 -26.67
N LEU A 813 13.03 -20.11 -27.05
CA LEU A 813 12.92 -19.13 -28.11
C LEU A 813 12.39 -17.81 -27.51
N VAL A 814 13.11 -16.73 -27.70
CA VAL A 814 12.72 -15.39 -27.33
C VAL A 814 12.44 -14.59 -28.59
N VAL A 815 11.28 -13.97 -28.65
CA VAL A 815 10.83 -13.18 -29.79
C VAL A 815 10.48 -11.76 -29.35
N GLU A 816 11.06 -10.78 -30.02
CA GLU A 816 10.69 -9.36 -29.89
C GLU A 816 10.12 -8.87 -31.21
N TYR A 817 8.86 -8.50 -31.24
CA TYR A 817 8.23 -7.96 -32.45
C TYR A 817 8.55 -6.48 -32.64
N LYS A 818 8.91 -6.07 -33.85
CA LYS A 818 9.08 -4.65 -34.19
C LYS A 818 8.43 -4.29 -35.52
N SER A 819 7.69 -3.18 -35.51
CA SER A 819 7.14 -2.60 -36.73
C SER A 819 8.29 -2.19 -37.68
N GLU A 820 7.99 -2.06 -38.98
CA GLU A 820 8.99 -1.59 -39.95
C GLU A 820 9.55 -0.21 -39.61
N ARG A 821 8.74 0.65 -39.02
CA ARG A 821 9.10 2.00 -38.61
C ARG A 821 10.12 2.02 -37.46
N ASP A 822 9.95 1.13 -36.49
CA ASP A 822 10.72 1.17 -35.26
C ASP A 822 11.93 0.23 -35.28
N TRP A 823 12.03 -0.59 -36.29
CA TRP A 823 13.07 -1.64 -36.39
C TRP A 823 14.51 -1.10 -36.45
N SER A 824 14.73 0.10 -37.02
CA SER A 824 16.06 0.70 -37.24
C SER A 824 16.45 1.77 -36.20
N ASN A 825 15.62 2.06 -35.22
CA ASN A 825 15.98 2.98 -34.15
C ASN A 825 17.07 2.40 -33.21
N ASP A 826 17.75 3.25 -32.47
CA ASP A 826 18.89 2.82 -31.65
C ASP A 826 18.48 1.90 -30.50
N ASP A 827 17.31 2.08 -29.90
CA ASP A 827 16.73 1.18 -28.90
C ASP A 827 16.52 -0.24 -29.47
N SER A 828 15.97 -0.36 -30.68
CA SER A 828 15.78 -1.67 -31.32
C SER A 828 17.08 -2.35 -31.72
N LYS A 829 18.10 -1.58 -32.08
CA LYS A 829 19.46 -2.12 -32.34
C LYS A 829 20.09 -2.67 -31.06
N GLU A 830 19.98 -1.93 -29.96
CA GLU A 830 20.50 -2.35 -28.67
C GLU A 830 19.79 -3.63 -28.18
N LYS A 831 18.46 -3.68 -28.19
CA LYS A 831 17.66 -4.86 -27.81
C LYS A 831 18.02 -6.09 -28.65
N ARG A 832 18.22 -5.91 -29.96
CA ARG A 832 18.63 -6.98 -30.86
C ARG A 832 20.02 -7.51 -30.50
N ALA A 833 21.00 -6.60 -30.31
CA ALA A 833 22.36 -6.99 -29.97
C ALA A 833 22.42 -7.79 -28.66
N ILE A 834 21.64 -7.40 -27.64
CA ILE A 834 21.58 -8.12 -26.38
C ILE A 834 20.90 -9.48 -26.52
N GLY A 835 19.78 -9.56 -27.26
CA GLY A 835 19.09 -10.81 -27.50
C GLY A 835 19.96 -11.81 -28.25
N GLU A 836 20.65 -11.36 -29.30
CA GLU A 836 21.64 -12.18 -30.06
C GLU A 836 22.80 -12.64 -29.17
N LEU A 837 23.29 -11.76 -28.29
CA LEU A 837 24.37 -12.10 -27.35
C LEU A 837 23.91 -13.19 -26.35
N TRP A 838 22.71 -13.04 -25.78
CA TRP A 838 22.13 -14.05 -24.88
C TRP A 838 22.01 -15.40 -25.57
N ALA A 839 21.52 -15.44 -26.81
CA ALA A 839 21.45 -16.66 -27.60
C ALA A 839 22.83 -17.25 -27.85
N ALA A 840 23.82 -16.43 -28.29
CA ALA A 840 25.17 -16.88 -28.59
C ALA A 840 25.92 -17.45 -27.37
N ARG A 841 25.68 -16.86 -26.17
CA ARG A 841 26.33 -17.28 -24.91
C ARG A 841 25.63 -18.47 -24.24
N SER A 842 24.53 -18.96 -24.79
CA SER A 842 23.74 -20.08 -24.24
C SER A 842 24.26 -21.48 -24.61
N SER A 843 25.32 -21.58 -25.39
CA SER A 843 25.79 -22.87 -25.95
C SER A 843 24.72 -23.60 -26.77
N GLY A 844 23.93 -22.86 -27.54
CA GLY A 844 22.88 -23.37 -28.42
C GLY A 844 21.53 -23.71 -27.72
N ARG A 845 21.40 -23.44 -26.42
CA ARG A 845 20.14 -23.69 -25.68
C ARG A 845 19.06 -22.63 -25.89
N CYS A 846 19.47 -21.43 -26.26
CA CYS A 846 18.57 -20.29 -26.40
C CYS A 846 18.64 -19.72 -27.81
N LEU A 847 17.51 -19.32 -28.32
CA LEU A 847 17.34 -18.71 -29.63
C LEU A 847 16.70 -17.33 -29.44
N PHE A 848 17.13 -16.37 -30.22
CA PHE A 848 16.55 -15.02 -30.22
C PHE A 848 16.25 -14.58 -31.65
N VAL A 849 15.06 -13.99 -31.85
CA VAL A 849 14.70 -13.40 -33.14
C VAL A 849 13.92 -12.10 -32.94
N MET A 850 14.22 -11.12 -33.77
CA MET A 850 13.47 -9.87 -33.87
C MET A 850 12.91 -9.75 -35.28
N PRO A 851 11.69 -10.25 -35.57
CA PRO A 851 11.08 -10.12 -36.89
C PRO A 851 10.77 -8.65 -37.20
N LYS A 852 10.90 -8.29 -38.49
CA LYS A 852 10.65 -6.96 -39.02
C LYS A 852 9.29 -6.91 -39.68
N GLY A 853 8.34 -6.21 -39.09
CA GLY A 853 7.02 -6.05 -39.65
C GLY A 853 6.35 -7.40 -39.99
N LYS A 854 5.98 -7.59 -41.24
CA LYS A 854 5.31 -8.82 -41.71
C LYS A 854 6.24 -10.02 -41.98
N ASP A 855 7.55 -9.87 -41.80
CA ASP A 855 8.51 -10.96 -42.05
C ASP A 855 8.59 -11.95 -40.87
N LEU A 856 7.45 -12.56 -40.56
CA LEU A 856 7.33 -13.53 -39.48
C LEU A 856 7.90 -14.92 -39.82
N GLY A 857 8.24 -15.18 -41.10
CA GLY A 857 8.88 -16.42 -41.55
C GLY A 857 10.26 -16.64 -40.93
N THR A 858 10.94 -15.58 -40.46
CA THR A 858 12.20 -15.66 -39.73
C THR A 858 12.12 -16.48 -38.46
N ILE A 859 10.95 -16.53 -37.79
CA ILE A 859 10.75 -17.31 -36.57
C ILE A 859 10.88 -18.80 -36.90
N SER A 860 10.14 -19.27 -37.90
CA SER A 860 10.17 -20.68 -38.32
C SER A 860 11.56 -21.08 -38.83
N ALA A 861 12.22 -20.22 -39.61
CA ALA A 861 13.55 -20.47 -40.16
C ALA A 861 14.64 -20.61 -39.07
N LEU A 862 14.50 -20.00 -37.93
CA LEU A 862 15.47 -20.08 -36.83
C LEU A 862 15.35 -21.39 -36.04
N ILE A 863 14.15 -21.95 -35.98
CA ILE A 863 13.85 -23.18 -35.20
C ILE A 863 14.25 -24.44 -36.00
N ALA A 864 14.03 -24.40 -37.32
CA ALA A 864 14.36 -25.49 -38.23
C ALA A 864 15.88 -25.77 -38.23
#